data_63855c3b9a579db4c05300d5676f72c3
#
_entry.id   63855c3b9a579db4c05300d5676f72c3
#
_cell.length_a   1.000
_cell.length_b   1.000
_cell.length_c   1.000
_cell.angle_alpha   90.00
_cell.angle_beta   90.00
_cell.angle_gamma   90.00
#
_symmetry.space_group_name_H-M   'P 1'
#
loop_
_entity.id
_entity.type
_entity.pdbx_description
1 polymer ?
#
loop_
_entity_poly.entity_id
_entity_poly.type
_entity_poly.pdbx_seq_one_letter_code
_entity_poly.pdbx_strand_id
1 'polypeptide(L)'
;MRYNFRIVAQNDHKKTIFFVIYFLLIFIVLFTGSAEALPCSYQVPKTDEIIYNVPLSRITHSKHGKRIIRETARDKDYHHLRIYLHFDSASINPLPVEKQIFINSSLLPNAIGFWEQALLIRRTHAPIRLSRKCRSNHYYLEASEPHPSCVDRCKEVTTCGEIAVPEEHLYQCRYCALPTPLSCTSSGPPDGPGVSDADFLLYVSAVSSNRCKNEDTIAYAAHCQQEADFDRPIAGHVNICPSALSTHVHDQEILLSTVKHEILHALGFSAGLYAFFRDENGNPRTKRNRYNRPLSFNRERGYYDADDSTVKTIIRDWWTAEGVVSHPVHLMVTEKVREEAIKHFGCDKLEGAELENQGGDGTAFTHWEKRLFENEAMTGTHTQNPVYSRITLALMEDSGWYKANYDIAEELHWGHNLGCNFSMKSCGEWIKNRLESGLPLSPFCHDIKHDGKKSLATTRCTDQRDSLALCNLVPYKKPLPKDYRNFAFLDGVKEEGLKYYGGSVELADFCPYNQEFEWRSVNTTDRRDSRCELGGNFPGDNANWIMEIYGNSSKCFDFAATWTERKCGRIKTYSQYMAGCYGFACLDGRLHIEVFNSSELYPCYHTNQKVHIKQIVNGWLREGVVECPSCSEICTTKHLHLSFNETFECLPDVVPPNGYVGDTPLDEPCAAPIKNSISIFLFFIYGIFACLSETTW
;
A
#
# COMPACT_ATOMS: atom_id res chain seq x y z
N MET A 1 -57.36 46.49 1.74
CA MET A 1 -56.73 46.82 3.01
C MET A 1 -55.24 46.94 2.82
N ARG A 2 -54.73 48.16 2.94
CA ARG A 2 -53.29 48.47 2.83
C ARG A 2 -52.69 48.21 4.22
N TYR A 3 -51.56 47.48 4.29
CA TYR A 3 -50.67 47.49 5.41
C TYR A 3 -49.26 47.93 4.96
N ASN A 4 -48.87 49.08 5.57
CA ASN A 4 -47.54 49.65 5.48
C ASN A 4 -46.53 48.80 6.31
N PHE A 5 -45.41 48.37 5.71
CA PHE A 5 -44.27 47.87 6.49
C PHE A 5 -43.21 48.97 6.53
N ARG A 6 -42.97 49.51 7.71
CA ARG A 6 -41.83 50.31 8.08
C ARG A 6 -40.60 49.40 8.21
N ILE A 7 -39.59 49.62 7.42
CA ILE A 7 -38.26 48.98 7.56
C ILE A 7 -37.54 49.72 8.66
N VAL A 8 -37.26 49.02 9.79
CA VAL A 8 -36.32 49.46 10.80
C VAL A 8 -35.00 48.79 10.50
N ALA A 9 -34.00 49.58 10.10
CA ALA A 9 -32.62 49.13 9.96
C ALA A 9 -32.03 48.91 11.36
N GLN A 10 -31.75 47.66 11.73
CA GLN A 10 -31.01 47.32 12.94
C GLN A 10 -29.97 46.24 12.62
N ASN A 11 -28.71 46.70 12.67
CA ASN A 11 -27.47 45.96 12.93
C ASN A 11 -27.22 44.61 12.24
N ASP A 12 -26.67 44.68 11.05
CA ASP A 12 -26.14 43.51 10.27
C ASP A 12 -24.78 43.00 10.72
N HIS A 13 -24.10 43.66 11.68
CA HIS A 13 -22.77 43.19 12.12
C HIS A 13 -22.74 41.83 12.84
N LYS A 14 -23.81 41.46 13.56
CA LYS A 14 -23.88 40.17 14.24
C LYS A 14 -24.18 39.01 13.28
N LYS A 15 -24.94 39.24 12.22
CA LYS A 15 -25.23 38.17 11.21
C LYS A 15 -24.02 37.87 10.35
N THR A 16 -23.22 38.89 9.98
CA THR A 16 -21.98 38.70 9.23
C THR A 16 -20.91 37.96 10.04
N ILE A 17 -20.81 38.23 11.34
CA ILE A 17 -19.91 37.50 12.25
C ILE A 17 -20.38 36.04 12.42
N PHE A 18 -21.69 35.79 12.53
CA PHE A 18 -22.22 34.41 12.62
C PHE A 18 -22.04 33.64 11.32
N PHE A 19 -22.18 34.25 10.16
CA PHE A 19 -21.91 33.63 8.86
C PHE A 19 -20.43 33.32 8.67
N VAL A 20 -19.51 34.22 9.04
CA VAL A 20 -18.08 34.01 8.97
C VAL A 20 -17.62 32.94 9.97
N ILE A 21 -18.19 32.89 11.18
CA ILE A 21 -17.90 31.85 12.17
C ILE A 21 -18.50 30.50 11.72
N TYR A 22 -19.68 30.47 11.11
CA TYR A 22 -20.31 29.24 10.59
C TYR A 22 -19.53 28.72 9.36
N PHE A 23 -19.04 29.58 8.46
CA PHE A 23 -18.14 29.20 7.35
C PHE A 23 -16.77 28.76 7.85
N LEU A 24 -16.21 29.40 8.88
CA LEU A 24 -14.96 28.96 9.51
C LEU A 24 -15.11 27.63 10.26
N LEU A 25 -16.24 27.37 10.91
CA LEU A 25 -16.53 26.08 11.56
C LEU A 25 -16.77 24.96 10.52
N ILE A 26 -17.43 25.24 9.41
CA ILE A 26 -17.55 24.28 8.29
C ILE A 26 -16.18 24.01 7.65
N PHE A 27 -15.32 25.02 7.50
CA PHE A 27 -13.96 24.83 6.99
C PHE A 27 -13.07 24.03 7.96
N ILE A 28 -13.27 24.14 9.27
CA ILE A 28 -12.50 23.38 10.29
C ILE A 28 -12.96 21.92 10.37
N VAL A 29 -14.24 21.61 10.13
CA VAL A 29 -14.76 20.22 10.13
C VAL A 29 -14.37 19.46 8.85
N LEU A 30 -13.99 20.15 7.79
CA LEU A 30 -13.66 19.54 6.48
C LEU A 30 -12.17 19.20 6.29
N PHE A 31 -11.30 19.53 7.25
CA PHE A 31 -9.87 19.21 7.20
C PHE A 31 -9.43 18.07 8.13
N THR A 32 -10.36 17.37 8.78
CA THR A 32 -10.06 16.22 9.66
C THR A 32 -10.38 14.87 9.02
N GLY A 33 -10.28 14.75 7.71
CA GLY A 33 -10.23 13.47 7.04
C GLY A 33 -8.79 12.95 7.13
N SER A 34 -8.41 12.27 8.22
CA SER A 34 -7.41 11.22 8.13
C SER A 34 -7.91 10.27 7.04
N ALA A 35 -7.12 9.97 6.03
CA ALA A 35 -7.42 8.85 5.16
C ALA A 35 -7.47 7.63 6.10
N GLU A 36 -8.68 7.15 6.40
CA GLU A 36 -8.82 5.86 7.07
C GLU A 36 -8.22 4.85 6.09
N ALA A 37 -7.16 4.19 6.53
CA ALA A 37 -6.55 3.15 5.73
C ALA A 37 -7.59 2.05 5.53
N LEU A 38 -7.95 1.77 4.27
CA LEU A 38 -8.98 0.81 3.92
C LEU A 38 -8.46 -0.60 4.21
N PRO A 39 -9.11 -1.38 5.11
CA PRO A 39 -8.67 -2.73 5.42
C PRO A 39 -8.91 -3.66 4.23
N CYS A 40 -8.01 -4.63 4.04
CA CYS A 40 -8.19 -5.71 3.09
C CYS A 40 -9.45 -6.53 3.47
N SER A 41 -10.30 -6.82 2.48
CA SER A 41 -11.54 -7.58 2.67
C SER A 41 -11.38 -9.06 2.32
N TYR A 42 -10.15 -9.58 2.30
CA TYR A 42 -9.86 -10.98 2.05
C TYR A 42 -10.61 -11.89 3.05
N GLN A 43 -11.06 -13.04 2.57
CA GLN A 43 -11.64 -14.09 3.39
C GLN A 43 -10.98 -15.41 3.03
N VAL A 44 -10.36 -16.06 4.02
CA VAL A 44 -9.78 -17.38 3.83
C VAL A 44 -10.89 -18.35 3.39
N PRO A 45 -10.77 -19.01 2.22
CA PRO A 45 -11.78 -19.95 1.79
C PRO A 45 -11.85 -21.14 2.76
N LYS A 46 -13.08 -21.54 3.11
CA LYS A 46 -13.31 -22.69 3.98
C LYS A 46 -12.97 -23.99 3.26
N THR A 47 -12.61 -25.00 4.03
CA THR A 47 -12.21 -26.33 3.48
C THR A 47 -13.28 -26.96 2.59
N ASP A 48 -14.56 -26.69 2.81
CA ASP A 48 -15.67 -27.18 2.00
C ASP A 48 -15.89 -26.37 0.70
N GLU A 49 -15.21 -25.23 0.56
CA GLU A 49 -15.21 -24.43 -0.67
C GLU A 49 -14.09 -24.86 -1.63
N ILE A 50 -13.06 -25.58 -1.13
CA ILE A 50 -11.87 -25.98 -1.88
C ILE A 50 -11.97 -27.43 -2.33
N ILE A 51 -11.56 -27.69 -3.57
CA ILE A 51 -11.37 -29.05 -4.07
C ILE A 51 -9.87 -29.36 -4.03
N TYR A 52 -9.54 -30.40 -3.30
CA TYR A 52 -8.16 -30.85 -3.11
C TYR A 52 -7.84 -32.10 -3.93
N ASN A 53 -6.56 -32.43 -4.08
CA ASN A 53 -6.04 -33.61 -4.75
C ASN A 53 -6.49 -33.73 -6.22
N VAL A 54 -6.49 -32.61 -6.92
CA VAL A 54 -6.78 -32.58 -8.36
C VAL A 54 -5.56 -33.11 -9.14
N PRO A 55 -5.68 -34.17 -9.93
CA PRO A 55 -4.53 -34.73 -10.63
C PRO A 55 -4.17 -33.87 -11.85
N LEU A 56 -2.88 -33.51 -11.98
CA LEU A 56 -2.35 -32.78 -13.14
C LEU A 56 -1.72 -33.72 -14.22
N SER A 57 -1.33 -34.94 -13.84
CA SER A 57 -0.66 -35.89 -14.74
C SER A 57 -1.53 -37.06 -15.14
N ARG A 58 -1.36 -37.55 -16.37
CA ARG A 58 -1.89 -38.87 -16.74
C ARG A 58 -1.10 -39.93 -15.97
N ILE A 59 -1.78 -40.65 -15.06
CA ILE A 59 -1.20 -41.82 -14.43
C ILE A 59 -1.11 -42.90 -15.49
N THR A 60 0.09 -43.25 -15.92
CA THR A 60 0.33 -44.45 -16.68
C THR A 60 0.40 -45.63 -15.69
N HIS A 61 -0.64 -46.48 -15.63
CA HIS A 61 -0.58 -47.71 -14.87
C HIS A 61 0.49 -48.62 -15.47
N SER A 62 1.48 -48.99 -14.68
CA SER A 62 2.36 -50.10 -15.01
C SER A 62 1.53 -51.38 -14.98
N LYS A 63 1.74 -52.31 -15.93
CA LYS A 63 1.12 -53.63 -16.00
C LYS A 63 1.30 -54.50 -14.74
N HIS A 64 2.03 -54.00 -13.72
CA HIS A 64 2.38 -54.70 -12.46
C HIS A 64 1.84 -54.00 -11.21
N GLY A 65 0.86 -53.12 -11.30
CA GLY A 65 0.18 -52.53 -10.12
C GLY A 65 0.99 -51.63 -9.24
N LYS A 66 2.26 -51.33 -9.56
CA LYS A 66 3.06 -50.32 -8.87
C LYS A 66 2.82 -48.93 -9.48
N ARG A 67 2.38 -48.02 -8.62
CA ARG A 67 2.25 -46.60 -8.93
C ARG A 67 3.67 -46.12 -9.32
N ILE A 68 3.95 -46.05 -10.62
CA ILE A 68 5.16 -45.33 -11.08
C ILE A 68 4.75 -43.86 -11.18
N ILE A 69 5.00 -43.13 -10.12
CA ILE A 69 5.18 -41.68 -10.24
C ILE A 69 6.43 -41.56 -11.12
N ARG A 70 6.21 -41.34 -12.41
CA ARG A 70 7.33 -41.11 -13.31
C ARG A 70 7.97 -39.81 -12.86
N GLU A 71 9.17 -39.94 -12.36
CA GLU A 71 10.08 -38.88 -11.98
C GLU A 71 10.01 -37.66 -12.92
N THR A 72 9.17 -36.72 -12.61
CA THR A 72 9.40 -35.32 -12.97
C THR A 72 10.33 -34.65 -11.94
N ALA A 73 10.76 -35.40 -10.92
CA ALA A 73 11.60 -34.89 -9.82
C ALA A 73 13.08 -34.59 -10.21
N ARG A 74 13.47 -34.79 -11.45
CA ARG A 74 14.82 -34.45 -11.94
C ARG A 74 14.88 -33.35 -12.99
N ASP A 75 13.74 -32.87 -13.50
CA ASP A 75 13.71 -31.70 -14.37
C ASP A 75 13.83 -30.46 -13.48
N LYS A 76 15.07 -29.96 -13.33
CA LYS A 76 15.38 -28.70 -12.62
C LYS A 76 15.01 -27.48 -13.47
N ASP A 77 14.30 -27.65 -14.56
CA ASP A 77 13.88 -26.56 -15.42
C ASP A 77 12.66 -25.85 -14.82
N TYR A 78 12.97 -24.77 -14.09
CA TYR A 78 11.98 -23.76 -13.71
C TYR A 78 11.76 -22.81 -14.88
N HIS A 79 10.51 -22.44 -15.11
CA HIS A 79 10.10 -21.41 -16.06
C HIS A 79 9.18 -20.41 -15.37
N HIS A 80 9.00 -19.24 -15.96
CA HIS A 80 8.09 -18.24 -15.45
C HIS A 80 6.67 -18.82 -15.32
N LEU A 81 5.97 -18.46 -14.23
CA LEU A 81 4.57 -18.81 -14.00
C LEU A 81 3.72 -18.35 -15.18
N ARG A 82 2.78 -19.18 -15.62
CA ARG A 82 1.82 -18.85 -16.68
C ARG A 82 0.42 -18.84 -16.10
N ILE A 83 -0.20 -17.65 -16.07
CA ILE A 83 -1.56 -17.46 -15.54
C ILE A 83 -2.54 -17.34 -16.72
N TYR A 84 -3.46 -18.30 -16.84
CA TYR A 84 -4.53 -18.22 -17.82
C TYR A 84 -5.71 -17.45 -17.25
N LEU A 85 -6.16 -16.40 -17.96
CA LEU A 85 -7.32 -15.59 -17.59
C LEU A 85 -8.58 -16.12 -18.26
N HIS A 86 -9.60 -16.41 -17.45
CA HIS A 86 -10.96 -16.65 -17.92
C HIS A 86 -11.89 -15.57 -17.42
N PHE A 87 -12.46 -14.78 -18.36
CA PHE A 87 -13.36 -13.68 -18.03
C PHE A 87 -14.82 -14.16 -17.99
N ASP A 88 -15.51 -13.89 -16.89
CA ASP A 88 -16.96 -14.09 -16.82
C ASP A 88 -17.71 -13.04 -17.65
N SER A 89 -18.07 -13.42 -18.86
CA SER A 89 -18.77 -12.54 -19.79
C SER A 89 -20.10 -12.01 -19.24
N ALA A 90 -20.74 -12.76 -18.33
CA ALA A 90 -22.03 -12.35 -17.77
C ALA A 90 -21.92 -11.15 -16.84
N SER A 91 -20.80 -10.99 -16.13
CA SER A 91 -20.56 -9.87 -15.22
C SER A 91 -19.75 -8.74 -15.86
N ILE A 92 -18.88 -9.04 -16.84
CA ILE A 92 -17.98 -8.04 -17.45
C ILE A 92 -18.64 -7.28 -18.60
N ASN A 93 -19.37 -7.98 -19.49
CA ASN A 93 -20.01 -7.32 -20.64
C ASN A 93 -21.03 -6.23 -20.30
N PRO A 94 -21.74 -6.26 -19.14
CA PRO A 94 -22.62 -5.15 -18.74
C PRO A 94 -21.91 -3.88 -18.31
N LEU A 95 -20.59 -3.92 -18.05
CA LEU A 95 -19.82 -2.73 -17.65
C LEU A 95 -19.70 -1.73 -18.82
N PRO A 96 -19.48 -0.43 -18.54
CA PRO A 96 -19.08 0.53 -19.55
C PRO A 96 -17.88 0.08 -20.36
N VAL A 97 -17.87 0.33 -21.66
CA VAL A 97 -16.83 -0.16 -22.60
C VAL A 97 -15.42 0.25 -22.17
N GLU A 98 -15.26 1.47 -21.66
CA GLU A 98 -13.98 1.98 -21.13
C GLU A 98 -13.44 1.13 -19.97
N LYS A 99 -14.35 0.69 -19.06
CA LYS A 99 -14.00 -0.19 -17.93
C LYS A 99 -13.64 -1.60 -18.40
N GLN A 100 -14.36 -2.11 -19.40
CA GLN A 100 -14.02 -3.42 -20.01
C GLN A 100 -12.63 -3.38 -20.66
N ILE A 101 -12.31 -2.32 -21.42
CA ILE A 101 -11.00 -2.13 -22.03
C ILE A 101 -9.93 -2.01 -20.96
N PHE A 102 -10.17 -1.24 -19.90
CA PHE A 102 -9.23 -1.07 -18.81
C PHE A 102 -8.91 -2.39 -18.11
N ILE A 103 -9.92 -3.20 -17.76
CA ILE A 103 -9.73 -4.53 -17.15
C ILE A 103 -8.90 -5.43 -18.07
N ASN A 104 -9.28 -5.52 -19.36
CA ASN A 104 -8.73 -6.50 -20.29
C ASN A 104 -7.34 -6.13 -20.83
N SER A 105 -7.05 -4.83 -20.98
CA SER A 105 -5.86 -4.37 -21.68
C SER A 105 -4.81 -3.71 -20.77
N SER A 106 -5.16 -3.36 -19.54
CA SER A 106 -4.26 -2.69 -18.61
C SER A 106 -4.21 -3.36 -17.24
N LEU A 107 -5.31 -3.37 -16.51
CA LEU A 107 -5.33 -3.79 -15.10
C LEU A 107 -4.83 -5.22 -14.90
N LEU A 108 -5.50 -6.18 -15.55
CA LEU A 108 -5.14 -7.60 -15.37
C LEU A 108 -3.83 -7.99 -16.06
N PRO A 109 -3.54 -7.57 -17.31
CA PRO A 109 -2.24 -7.86 -17.90
C PRO A 109 -1.05 -7.37 -17.08
N ASN A 110 -1.14 -6.16 -16.49
CA ASN A 110 -0.08 -5.64 -15.63
C ASN A 110 0.01 -6.40 -14.29
N ALA A 111 -1.13 -6.75 -13.68
CA ALA A 111 -1.15 -7.48 -12.42
C ALA A 111 -0.58 -8.90 -12.56
N ILE A 112 -1.01 -9.67 -13.57
CA ILE A 112 -0.49 -11.02 -13.81
C ILE A 112 0.96 -10.99 -14.32
N GLY A 113 1.30 -10.05 -15.21
CA GLY A 113 2.65 -9.92 -15.74
C GLY A 113 3.70 -9.69 -14.66
N PHE A 114 3.36 -8.99 -13.58
CA PHE A 114 4.21 -8.88 -12.40
C PHE A 114 4.46 -10.25 -11.76
N TRP A 115 3.40 -11.04 -11.49
CA TRP A 115 3.55 -12.35 -10.84
C TRP A 115 4.17 -13.40 -11.76
N GLU A 116 3.92 -13.33 -13.05
CA GLU A 116 4.59 -14.19 -14.04
C GLU A 116 6.10 -13.96 -14.08
N GLN A 117 6.55 -12.71 -13.90
CA GLN A 117 7.99 -12.39 -13.81
C GLN A 117 8.58 -12.69 -12.43
N ALA A 118 7.78 -12.52 -11.36
CA ALA A 118 8.23 -12.72 -9.98
C ALA A 118 8.42 -14.18 -9.60
N LEU A 119 7.61 -15.08 -10.16
CA LEU A 119 7.53 -16.46 -9.74
C LEU A 119 7.91 -17.41 -10.87
N LEU A 120 8.80 -18.34 -10.57
CA LEU A 120 9.13 -19.44 -11.46
C LEU A 120 8.56 -20.73 -10.88
N ILE A 121 8.17 -21.62 -11.76
CA ILE A 121 7.50 -22.89 -11.41
C ILE A 121 8.10 -24.07 -12.15
N ARG A 122 7.99 -25.27 -11.58
CA ARG A 122 8.33 -26.51 -12.27
C ARG A 122 7.33 -26.76 -13.40
N ARG A 123 7.85 -27.10 -14.58
CA ARG A 123 7.04 -27.22 -15.80
C ARG A 123 5.97 -28.30 -15.69
N THR A 124 4.73 -27.93 -15.97
CA THR A 124 3.61 -28.84 -16.13
C THR A 124 3.38 -29.09 -17.64
N HIS A 125 3.45 -30.34 -18.09
CA HIS A 125 3.30 -30.67 -19.52
C HIS A 125 1.86 -31.06 -19.90
N ALA A 126 1.00 -31.31 -18.90
CA ALA A 126 -0.37 -31.70 -19.13
C ALA A 126 -1.32 -30.51 -19.04
N PRO A 127 -2.38 -30.44 -19.86
CA PRO A 127 -3.43 -29.46 -19.69
C PRO A 127 -4.03 -29.50 -18.28
N ILE A 128 -4.28 -28.35 -17.68
CA ILE A 128 -4.98 -28.27 -16.40
C ILE A 128 -6.45 -28.58 -16.62
N ARG A 129 -6.95 -29.60 -15.91
CA ARG A 129 -8.37 -29.88 -15.78
C ARG A 129 -8.77 -29.83 -14.33
N LEU A 130 -9.92 -29.27 -14.06
CA LEU A 130 -10.45 -29.08 -12.72
C LEU A 130 -11.44 -30.20 -12.37
N SER A 131 -11.49 -30.56 -11.11
CA SER A 131 -12.46 -31.52 -10.59
C SER A 131 -13.83 -30.87 -10.37
N ARG A 132 -14.90 -31.67 -10.53
CA ARG A 132 -16.26 -31.20 -10.28
C ARG A 132 -16.55 -31.12 -8.79
N LYS A 133 -17.34 -30.13 -8.40
CA LYS A 133 -17.83 -29.94 -7.05
C LYS A 133 -18.90 -31.01 -6.72
N CYS A 134 -18.78 -31.63 -5.55
CA CYS A 134 -19.76 -32.59 -5.06
C CYS A 134 -20.99 -31.89 -4.47
N ARG A 135 -22.17 -32.52 -4.52
CA ARG A 135 -23.40 -31.97 -3.92
C ARG A 135 -23.28 -31.77 -2.42
N SER A 136 -22.71 -32.77 -1.73
CA SER A 136 -22.48 -32.76 -0.28
C SER A 136 -21.15 -32.12 0.13
N ASN A 137 -20.30 -31.69 -0.81
CA ASN A 137 -18.92 -31.29 -0.59
C ASN A 137 -18.02 -32.39 0.02
N HIS A 138 -18.45 -33.68 -0.04
CA HIS A 138 -17.68 -34.80 0.46
C HIS A 138 -17.08 -35.59 -0.71
N TYR A 139 -15.76 -35.79 -0.60
CA TYR A 139 -14.97 -36.50 -1.60
C TYR A 139 -14.45 -37.81 -1.03
N TYR A 140 -14.57 -38.88 -1.83
CA TYR A 140 -13.93 -40.16 -1.57
C TYR A 140 -12.57 -40.18 -2.27
N LEU A 141 -11.51 -40.42 -1.48
CA LEU A 141 -10.14 -40.52 -1.96
C LEU A 141 -9.67 -41.96 -1.79
N GLU A 142 -9.29 -42.61 -2.89
CA GLU A 142 -8.72 -43.93 -2.87
C GLU A 142 -7.24 -43.86 -3.31
N ALA A 143 -6.40 -44.68 -2.63
CA ALA A 143 -4.97 -44.72 -2.95
C ALA A 143 -4.66 -45.24 -4.37
N SER A 144 -5.60 -46.01 -4.94
CA SER A 144 -5.50 -46.60 -6.29
C SER A 144 -6.05 -45.69 -7.40
N GLU A 145 -6.90 -44.72 -7.04
CA GLU A 145 -7.54 -43.82 -8.01
C GLU A 145 -6.98 -42.38 -7.84
N PRO A 146 -6.52 -41.80 -8.94
CA PRO A 146 -5.91 -40.43 -8.85
C PRO A 146 -6.94 -39.33 -8.68
N HIS A 147 -8.19 -39.58 -9.10
CA HIS A 147 -9.23 -38.57 -9.09
C HIS A 147 -10.10 -38.64 -7.84
N PRO A 148 -10.39 -37.54 -7.18
CA PRO A 148 -11.38 -37.49 -6.12
C PRO A 148 -12.75 -37.81 -6.72
N SER A 149 -13.50 -38.75 -6.09
CA SER A 149 -14.86 -39.10 -6.46
C SER A 149 -15.85 -38.56 -5.44
N CYS A 150 -17.00 -38.05 -5.89
CA CYS A 150 -18.05 -37.62 -4.99
C CYS A 150 -18.67 -38.78 -4.22
N VAL A 151 -18.96 -38.60 -2.93
CA VAL A 151 -19.66 -39.58 -2.11
C VAL A 151 -21.13 -39.77 -2.59
N ASP A 152 -21.69 -38.74 -3.19
CA ASP A 152 -23.05 -38.73 -3.73
C ASP A 152 -23.03 -38.51 -5.26
N ARG A 153 -23.24 -37.29 -5.70
CA ARG A 153 -23.19 -36.90 -7.12
C ARG A 153 -22.48 -35.54 -7.23
N CYS A 154 -22.02 -35.22 -8.44
CA CYS A 154 -21.53 -33.85 -8.71
C CYS A 154 -22.69 -32.85 -8.75
N LYS A 155 -22.39 -31.62 -8.42
CA LYS A 155 -23.27 -30.45 -8.69
C LYS A 155 -23.43 -30.31 -10.21
N GLU A 156 -24.55 -29.76 -10.63
CA GLU A 156 -24.80 -29.49 -12.05
C GLU A 156 -23.79 -28.42 -12.56
N VAL A 157 -23.50 -27.44 -11.74
CA VAL A 157 -22.51 -26.38 -12.03
C VAL A 157 -21.40 -26.42 -10.97
N THR A 158 -20.17 -26.51 -11.44
CA THR A 158 -18.97 -26.30 -10.60
C THR A 158 -18.59 -24.85 -10.66
N THR A 159 -18.37 -24.22 -9.50
CA THR A 159 -17.98 -22.81 -9.41
C THR A 159 -16.60 -22.67 -8.80
N CYS A 160 -15.89 -21.61 -9.22
CA CYS A 160 -14.70 -21.07 -8.58
C CYS A 160 -15.03 -19.62 -8.15
N GLY A 161 -15.21 -19.38 -6.85
CA GLY A 161 -15.90 -18.17 -6.38
C GLY A 161 -17.32 -18.07 -6.91
N GLU A 162 -17.66 -16.93 -7.45
CA GLU A 162 -18.96 -16.63 -8.07
C GLU A 162 -19.09 -17.14 -9.52
N ILE A 163 -17.99 -17.63 -10.12
CA ILE A 163 -17.91 -17.93 -11.55
C ILE A 163 -18.18 -19.41 -11.80
N ALA A 164 -19.05 -19.70 -12.77
CA ALA A 164 -19.23 -21.04 -13.28
C ALA A 164 -18.01 -21.47 -14.09
N VAL A 165 -17.40 -22.60 -13.72
CA VAL A 165 -16.27 -23.18 -14.46
C VAL A 165 -16.76 -23.76 -15.76
N PRO A 166 -16.20 -23.41 -16.94
CA PRO A 166 -16.56 -23.96 -18.23
C PRO A 166 -16.42 -25.50 -18.29
N GLU A 167 -17.31 -26.16 -19.00
CA GLU A 167 -17.30 -27.64 -19.17
C GLU A 167 -15.99 -28.14 -19.77
N GLU A 168 -15.38 -27.38 -20.68
CA GLU A 168 -14.11 -27.69 -21.32
C GLU A 168 -12.92 -27.68 -20.33
N HIS A 169 -13.04 -27.06 -19.17
CA HIS A 169 -12.01 -27.06 -18.13
C HIS A 169 -12.17 -28.19 -17.12
N LEU A 170 -13.26 -28.98 -17.18
CA LEU A 170 -13.63 -29.94 -16.16
C LEU A 170 -13.33 -31.39 -16.54
N TYR A 171 -12.98 -32.20 -15.54
CA TYR A 171 -13.06 -33.66 -15.63
C TYR A 171 -14.51 -34.12 -15.65
N GLN A 172 -14.76 -35.30 -16.20
CA GLN A 172 -16.06 -36.00 -16.09
C GLN A 172 -16.44 -36.21 -14.62
N CYS A 173 -17.72 -36.10 -14.31
CA CYS A 173 -18.20 -36.37 -12.95
C CYS A 173 -17.92 -37.80 -12.54
N ARG A 174 -17.23 -37.99 -11.41
CA ARG A 174 -16.97 -39.28 -10.76
C ARG A 174 -17.67 -39.31 -9.43
N TYR A 175 -18.41 -40.36 -9.15
CA TYR A 175 -19.13 -40.54 -7.89
C TYR A 175 -19.24 -42.01 -7.50
N CYS A 176 -19.38 -42.29 -6.20
CA CYS A 176 -19.48 -43.63 -5.65
C CYS A 176 -20.86 -43.80 -4.98
N ALA A 177 -21.65 -44.76 -5.43
CA ALA A 177 -22.98 -45.02 -4.87
C ALA A 177 -22.90 -45.55 -3.41
N LEU A 178 -21.80 -46.21 -3.07
CA LEU A 178 -21.45 -46.70 -1.74
C LEU A 178 -20.00 -46.26 -1.41
N PRO A 179 -19.60 -46.15 -0.14
CA PRO A 179 -18.24 -45.80 0.23
C PRO A 179 -17.23 -46.95 -0.04
N THR A 180 -17.33 -47.58 -1.21
CA THR A 180 -16.41 -48.62 -1.66
C THR A 180 -15.94 -48.32 -3.08
N PRO A 181 -14.68 -48.60 -3.44
CA PRO A 181 -14.13 -48.37 -4.77
C PRO A 181 -14.92 -49.05 -5.90
N LEU A 182 -15.45 -50.23 -5.62
CA LEU A 182 -16.23 -51.03 -6.60
C LEU A 182 -17.57 -50.37 -6.97
N SER A 183 -18.02 -49.35 -6.23
CA SER A 183 -19.29 -48.66 -6.50
C SER A 183 -19.12 -47.34 -7.26
N CYS A 184 -17.88 -46.94 -7.57
CA CYS A 184 -17.61 -45.69 -8.24
C CYS A 184 -17.84 -45.79 -9.74
N THR A 185 -18.49 -44.79 -10.30
CA THR A 185 -18.83 -44.69 -11.73
C THR A 185 -18.67 -43.23 -12.19
N SER A 186 -18.70 -43.07 -13.51
CA SER A 186 -18.67 -41.75 -14.14
C SER A 186 -19.99 -41.44 -14.81
N SER A 187 -20.38 -40.18 -14.84
CA SER A 187 -21.59 -39.70 -15.52
C SER A 187 -21.43 -38.30 -16.07
N GLY A 188 -22.34 -37.91 -16.95
CA GLY A 188 -22.33 -36.58 -17.56
C GLY A 188 -21.33 -36.44 -18.72
N PRO A 189 -21.03 -35.23 -19.16
CA PRO A 189 -20.08 -34.96 -20.25
C PRO A 189 -18.71 -35.59 -19.99
N PRO A 190 -18.00 -36.06 -21.04
CA PRO A 190 -16.64 -36.59 -20.91
C PRO A 190 -15.66 -35.53 -20.41
N ASP A 191 -14.42 -35.94 -20.12
CA ASP A 191 -13.35 -34.99 -19.77
C ASP A 191 -13.22 -33.93 -20.85
N GLY A 192 -13.24 -32.68 -20.44
CA GLY A 192 -12.93 -31.55 -21.30
C GLY A 192 -11.47 -31.57 -21.78
N PRO A 193 -11.12 -30.80 -22.81
CA PRO A 193 -9.73 -30.69 -23.29
C PRO A 193 -8.78 -30.14 -22.19
N GLY A 194 -9.31 -29.36 -21.25
CA GLY A 194 -8.52 -28.62 -20.27
C GLY A 194 -7.80 -27.43 -20.89
N VAL A 195 -7.02 -26.75 -20.09
CA VAL A 195 -6.24 -25.56 -20.50
C VAL A 195 -4.77 -25.92 -20.62
N SER A 196 -4.22 -25.80 -21.82
CA SER A 196 -2.81 -26.02 -22.12
C SER A 196 -1.99 -24.76 -21.84
N ASP A 197 -0.68 -24.93 -21.66
CA ASP A 197 0.28 -23.83 -21.50
C ASP A 197 -0.05 -22.87 -20.35
N ALA A 198 -0.64 -23.39 -19.29
CA ALA A 198 -0.99 -22.69 -18.06
C ALA A 198 -0.52 -23.47 -16.83
N ASP A 199 -0.19 -22.74 -15.78
CA ASP A 199 0.19 -23.28 -14.48
C ASP A 199 -0.83 -22.90 -13.39
N PHE A 200 -1.64 -21.84 -13.65
CA PHE A 200 -2.73 -21.40 -12.80
C PHE A 200 -3.88 -20.84 -13.64
N LEU A 201 -5.12 -21.20 -13.29
CA LEU A 201 -6.32 -20.69 -13.94
C LEU A 201 -6.96 -19.62 -13.06
N LEU A 202 -6.96 -18.37 -13.52
CA LEU A 202 -7.59 -17.25 -12.81
C LEU A 202 -8.92 -16.89 -13.46
N TYR A 203 -10.01 -17.11 -12.73
CA TYR A 203 -11.37 -16.75 -13.13
C TYR A 203 -11.67 -15.33 -12.68
N VAL A 204 -12.05 -14.46 -13.62
CA VAL A 204 -12.22 -13.02 -13.40
C VAL A 204 -13.68 -12.64 -13.52
N SER A 205 -14.22 -11.96 -12.51
CA SER A 205 -15.58 -11.41 -12.50
C SER A 205 -15.64 -9.96 -12.06
N ALA A 206 -16.75 -9.32 -12.36
CA ALA A 206 -17.10 -8.00 -11.86
C ALA A 206 -18.54 -8.03 -11.32
N VAL A 207 -18.77 -8.86 -10.29
CA VAL A 207 -20.08 -9.05 -9.67
C VAL A 207 -20.23 -8.12 -8.49
N SER A 208 -21.39 -7.44 -8.38
CA SER A 208 -21.76 -6.67 -7.18
C SER A 208 -22.23 -7.61 -6.06
N SER A 209 -21.25 -8.30 -5.45
CA SER A 209 -21.49 -9.25 -4.36
C SER A 209 -21.81 -8.56 -3.03
N ASN A 210 -22.16 -9.34 -1.99
CA ASN A 210 -22.32 -8.79 -0.65
C ASN A 210 -21.04 -8.18 -0.07
N ARG A 211 -19.85 -8.67 -0.48
CA ARG A 211 -18.56 -8.08 -0.09
C ARG A 211 -18.37 -6.69 -0.69
N CYS A 212 -18.80 -6.48 -1.94
CA CYS A 212 -18.76 -5.19 -2.63
C CYS A 212 -19.75 -4.13 -2.09
N LYS A 213 -20.66 -4.51 -1.18
CA LYS A 213 -21.56 -3.55 -0.52
C LYS A 213 -20.86 -2.72 0.56
N ASN A 214 -19.75 -3.21 1.06
CA ASN A 214 -18.84 -2.37 1.81
C ASN A 214 -18.16 -1.42 0.83
N GLU A 215 -18.38 -0.12 0.96
CA GLU A 215 -17.86 0.91 0.04
C GLU A 215 -16.33 0.89 -0.08
N ASP A 216 -15.66 0.28 0.90
CA ASP A 216 -14.22 0.20 0.99
C ASP A 216 -13.62 -1.00 0.26
N THR A 217 -14.44 -1.99 -0.17
CA THR A 217 -13.94 -3.17 -0.87
C THR A 217 -13.75 -2.90 -2.37
N ILE A 218 -12.48 -2.94 -2.81
CA ILE A 218 -12.10 -2.72 -4.21
C ILE A 218 -12.15 -4.02 -5.02
N ALA A 219 -11.54 -5.08 -4.50
CA ALA A 219 -11.50 -6.41 -5.09
C ALA A 219 -11.31 -7.45 -3.98
N TYR A 220 -11.46 -8.73 -4.33
CA TYR A 220 -11.10 -9.87 -3.49
C TYR A 220 -10.81 -11.08 -4.36
N ALA A 221 -9.94 -11.97 -3.90
CA ALA A 221 -9.62 -13.21 -4.59
C ALA A 221 -9.46 -14.38 -3.62
N ALA A 222 -9.52 -15.59 -4.13
CA ALA A 222 -9.17 -16.80 -3.38
C ALA A 222 -8.87 -17.96 -4.34
N HIS A 223 -8.10 -18.94 -3.89
CA HIS A 223 -7.95 -20.19 -4.60
C HIS A 223 -9.21 -21.07 -4.46
N CYS A 224 -9.44 -21.95 -5.39
CA CYS A 224 -10.60 -22.87 -5.37
C CYS A 224 -10.23 -24.34 -5.57
N GLN A 225 -9.08 -24.65 -6.17
CA GLN A 225 -8.61 -26.02 -6.34
C GLN A 225 -7.09 -26.14 -6.14
N GLN A 226 -6.68 -27.24 -5.50
CA GLN A 226 -5.29 -27.60 -5.27
C GLN A 226 -4.96 -28.95 -5.94
N GLU A 227 -3.77 -29.03 -6.55
CA GLU A 227 -3.32 -30.25 -7.19
C GLU A 227 -2.86 -31.32 -6.16
N ALA A 228 -2.70 -32.58 -6.63
CA ALA A 228 -2.54 -33.74 -5.78
C ALA A 228 -1.10 -33.96 -5.29
N ASP A 229 -0.09 -33.57 -6.05
CA ASP A 229 1.29 -33.98 -5.81
C ASP A 229 2.01 -33.06 -4.79
N PHE A 230 1.82 -31.75 -4.93
CA PHE A 230 2.47 -30.72 -4.08
C PHE A 230 1.49 -29.88 -3.28
N ASP A 231 0.18 -30.11 -3.40
CA ASP A 231 -0.90 -29.30 -2.79
C ASP A 231 -0.94 -27.83 -3.28
N ARG A 232 -0.29 -27.51 -4.40
CA ARG A 232 -0.23 -26.18 -4.95
C ARG A 232 -1.60 -25.74 -5.47
N PRO A 233 -2.02 -24.48 -5.25
CA PRO A 233 -3.18 -23.92 -5.95
C PRO A 233 -2.99 -23.96 -7.47
N ILE A 234 -4.00 -24.43 -8.20
CA ILE A 234 -4.02 -24.49 -9.68
C ILE A 234 -5.16 -23.70 -10.29
N ALA A 235 -6.11 -23.28 -9.48
CA ALA A 235 -7.19 -22.40 -9.89
C ALA A 235 -7.62 -21.49 -8.75
N GLY A 236 -8.01 -20.29 -9.10
CA GLY A 236 -8.55 -19.28 -8.20
C GLY A 236 -9.46 -18.32 -8.95
N HIS A 237 -10.07 -17.41 -8.21
CA HIS A 237 -10.90 -16.35 -8.76
C HIS A 237 -10.50 -15.00 -8.20
N VAL A 238 -10.77 -13.96 -8.96
CA VAL A 238 -10.73 -12.57 -8.54
C VAL A 238 -12.02 -11.88 -8.95
N ASN A 239 -12.66 -11.21 -8.00
CA ASN A 239 -13.81 -10.35 -8.27
C ASN A 239 -13.41 -8.89 -8.07
N ILE A 240 -13.64 -8.05 -9.08
CA ILE A 240 -13.43 -6.62 -9.02
C ILE A 240 -14.77 -5.96 -8.77
N CYS A 241 -14.90 -5.20 -7.68
CA CYS A 241 -16.16 -4.55 -7.33
C CYS A 241 -16.50 -3.44 -8.35
N PRO A 242 -17.65 -3.53 -9.07
CA PRO A 242 -17.99 -2.57 -10.12
C PRO A 242 -18.07 -1.12 -9.69
N SER A 243 -18.45 -0.89 -8.41
CA SER A 243 -18.52 0.44 -7.79
C SER A 243 -17.15 1.08 -7.58
N ALA A 244 -16.14 0.27 -7.28
CA ALA A 244 -14.76 0.72 -7.06
C ALA A 244 -13.94 0.83 -8.36
N LEU A 245 -14.44 0.26 -9.46
CA LEU A 245 -13.74 0.28 -10.75
C LEU A 245 -13.77 1.67 -11.36
N SER A 246 -12.62 2.34 -11.36
CA SER A 246 -12.40 3.68 -11.90
C SER A 246 -11.32 3.68 -12.97
N THR A 247 -11.47 4.54 -13.98
CA THR A 247 -10.47 4.79 -15.03
C THR A 247 -9.67 6.08 -14.77
N HIS A 248 -9.89 6.76 -13.65
CA HIS A 248 -9.09 7.92 -13.27
C HIS A 248 -7.67 7.53 -12.88
N VAL A 249 -6.69 8.31 -13.27
CA VAL A 249 -5.25 8.01 -13.08
C VAL A 249 -4.91 7.72 -11.61
N HIS A 250 -5.44 8.52 -10.66
CA HIS A 250 -5.21 8.31 -9.22
C HIS A 250 -5.72 6.96 -8.72
N ASP A 251 -6.84 6.47 -9.27
CA ASP A 251 -7.48 5.23 -8.85
C ASP A 251 -6.86 3.99 -9.52
N GLN A 252 -6.24 4.16 -10.71
CA GLN A 252 -5.69 3.03 -11.48
C GLN A 252 -4.56 2.31 -10.73
N GLU A 253 -3.67 3.04 -10.06
CA GLU A 253 -2.57 2.44 -9.30
C GLU A 253 -3.07 1.74 -8.05
N ILE A 254 -4.07 2.32 -7.37
CA ILE A 254 -4.73 1.68 -6.23
C ILE A 254 -5.39 0.37 -6.67
N LEU A 255 -6.12 0.39 -7.80
CA LEU A 255 -6.72 -0.80 -8.38
C LEU A 255 -5.69 -1.86 -8.76
N LEU A 256 -4.60 -1.45 -9.40
CA LEU A 256 -3.54 -2.36 -9.83
C LEU A 256 -2.85 -3.02 -8.63
N SER A 257 -2.47 -2.24 -7.62
CA SER A 257 -1.84 -2.76 -6.41
C SER A 257 -2.78 -3.68 -5.64
N THR A 258 -4.07 -3.33 -5.52
CA THR A 258 -5.08 -4.19 -4.88
C THR A 258 -5.26 -5.50 -5.64
N VAL A 259 -5.38 -5.47 -6.97
CA VAL A 259 -5.55 -6.70 -7.77
C VAL A 259 -4.30 -7.59 -7.69
N LYS A 260 -3.09 -7.02 -7.70
CA LYS A 260 -1.85 -7.77 -7.47
C LYS A 260 -1.84 -8.44 -6.08
N HIS A 261 -2.22 -7.72 -5.04
CA HIS A 261 -2.34 -8.20 -3.67
C HIS A 261 -3.32 -9.39 -3.57
N GLU A 262 -4.52 -9.23 -4.13
CA GLU A 262 -5.54 -10.26 -4.11
C GLU A 262 -5.14 -11.53 -4.88
N ILE A 263 -4.48 -11.38 -6.04
CA ILE A 263 -3.94 -12.51 -6.80
C ILE A 263 -2.93 -13.29 -5.95
N LEU A 264 -2.09 -12.63 -5.15
CA LEU A 264 -1.12 -13.32 -4.31
C LEU A 264 -1.77 -14.16 -3.21
N HIS A 265 -2.90 -13.71 -2.66
CA HIS A 265 -3.72 -14.55 -1.76
C HIS A 265 -4.17 -15.84 -2.44
N ALA A 266 -4.58 -15.77 -3.70
CA ALA A 266 -4.98 -16.94 -4.46
C ALA A 266 -3.81 -17.87 -4.85
N LEU A 267 -2.61 -17.31 -5.02
CA LEU A 267 -1.40 -18.07 -5.37
C LEU A 267 -0.73 -18.74 -4.16
N GLY A 268 -0.80 -18.14 -2.94
CA GLY A 268 -0.08 -18.74 -1.82
C GLY A 268 -0.11 -18.01 -0.49
N PHE A 269 -0.23 -16.69 -0.47
CA PHE A 269 -0.21 -15.91 0.76
C PHE A 269 -1.56 -15.96 1.49
N SER A 270 -1.85 -17.07 2.14
CA SER A 270 -3.14 -17.32 2.82
C SER A 270 -2.98 -18.26 3.99
N ALA A 271 -3.57 -17.90 5.14
CA ALA A 271 -3.56 -18.75 6.33
C ALA A 271 -4.12 -20.16 6.07
N GLY A 272 -5.08 -20.29 5.16
CA GLY A 272 -5.62 -21.59 4.75
C GLY A 272 -4.66 -22.46 3.94
N LEU A 273 -3.58 -21.87 3.41
CA LEU A 273 -2.58 -22.54 2.59
C LEU A 273 -1.30 -22.90 3.35
N TYR A 274 -0.96 -22.23 4.45
CA TYR A 274 0.32 -22.44 5.17
C TYR A 274 0.49 -23.89 5.67
N ALA A 275 -0.60 -24.56 6.07
CA ALA A 275 -0.57 -25.96 6.46
C ALA A 275 -0.25 -26.93 5.30
N PHE A 276 -0.28 -26.44 4.07
CA PHE A 276 0.01 -27.22 2.86
C PHE A 276 1.42 -26.95 2.30
N PHE A 277 2.17 -26.03 2.89
CA PHE A 277 3.54 -25.71 2.48
C PHE A 277 4.46 -26.92 2.55
N ARG A 278 5.43 -26.95 1.67
CA ARG A 278 6.44 -28.01 1.55
C ARG A 278 7.84 -27.44 1.65
N ASP A 279 8.78 -28.27 2.08
CA ASP A 279 10.19 -27.92 2.06
C ASP A 279 10.78 -27.97 0.62
N GLU A 280 12.04 -27.60 0.46
CA GLU A 280 12.76 -27.62 -0.82
C GLU A 280 12.85 -29.01 -1.47
N ASN A 281 12.71 -30.07 -0.68
CA ASN A 281 12.70 -31.47 -1.14
C ASN A 281 11.29 -31.97 -1.50
N GLY A 282 10.26 -31.12 -1.32
CA GLY A 282 8.86 -31.43 -1.56
C GLY A 282 8.17 -32.16 -0.42
N ASN A 283 8.80 -32.28 0.77
CA ASN A 283 8.15 -32.90 1.94
C ASN A 283 7.20 -31.89 2.59
N PRO A 284 6.02 -32.33 3.07
CA PRO A 284 5.11 -31.47 3.80
C PRO A 284 5.76 -30.89 5.08
N ARG A 285 5.69 -29.57 5.29
CA ARG A 285 6.13 -28.92 6.51
C ARG A 285 5.22 -29.24 7.71
N THR A 286 3.92 -29.38 7.45
CA THR A 286 2.93 -29.79 8.46
C THR A 286 2.64 -31.28 8.38
N LYS A 287 2.58 -31.95 9.53
CA LYS A 287 2.30 -33.39 9.64
C LYS A 287 0.98 -33.77 8.95
N ARG A 288 0.98 -34.91 8.25
CA ARG A 288 -0.15 -35.40 7.47
C ARG A 288 -0.78 -36.67 8.05
N ASN A 289 -2.07 -36.81 7.86
CA ASN A 289 -2.79 -38.07 8.12
C ASN A 289 -2.64 -39.06 6.93
N ARG A 290 -3.24 -40.23 7.06
CA ARG A 290 -3.22 -41.29 6.02
C ARG A 290 -3.83 -40.86 4.67
N TYR A 291 -4.62 -39.79 4.64
CA TYR A 291 -5.26 -39.23 3.44
C TYR A 291 -4.48 -38.01 2.88
N ASN A 292 -3.25 -37.83 3.32
CA ASN A 292 -2.40 -36.71 2.96
C ASN A 292 -3.00 -35.33 3.33
N ARG A 293 -3.79 -35.25 4.44
CA ARG A 293 -4.34 -34.01 4.97
C ARG A 293 -3.57 -33.57 6.21
N PRO A 294 -3.40 -32.26 6.44
CA PRO A 294 -2.87 -31.75 7.71
C PRO A 294 -3.68 -32.29 8.89
N LEU A 295 -3.02 -32.47 10.05
CA LEU A 295 -3.67 -33.09 11.21
C LEU A 295 -4.57 -32.14 11.97
N SER A 296 -4.14 -30.89 12.12
CA SER A 296 -4.82 -29.88 12.94
C SER A 296 -5.85 -29.13 12.11
N PHE A 297 -7.13 -29.45 12.28
CA PHE A 297 -8.23 -28.72 11.67
C PHE A 297 -8.86 -27.77 12.67
N ASN A 298 -8.81 -26.46 12.38
CA ASN A 298 -9.41 -25.43 13.19
C ASN A 298 -10.91 -25.26 12.81
N ARG A 299 -11.78 -25.68 13.74
CA ARG A 299 -13.23 -25.65 13.48
C ARG A 299 -13.82 -24.24 13.48
N GLU A 300 -13.23 -23.32 14.23
CA GLU A 300 -13.70 -21.93 14.29
C GLU A 300 -13.37 -21.20 13.00
N ARG A 301 -12.15 -21.37 12.48
CA ARG A 301 -11.66 -20.73 11.27
C ARG A 301 -12.08 -21.47 9.99
N GLY A 302 -12.35 -22.77 10.07
CA GLY A 302 -12.78 -23.58 8.93
C GLY A 302 -11.65 -24.05 8.00
N TYR A 303 -10.38 -23.96 8.42
CA TYR A 303 -9.21 -24.41 7.67
C TYR A 303 -8.18 -25.11 8.58
N TYR A 304 -7.11 -25.65 7.99
CA TYR A 304 -6.07 -26.38 8.75
C TYR A 304 -5.00 -25.40 9.27
N ASP A 305 -4.63 -25.56 10.55
CA ASP A 305 -3.51 -24.82 11.15
C ASP A 305 -2.18 -25.44 10.70
N ALA A 306 -1.19 -24.58 10.45
CA ALA A 306 0.17 -24.98 10.15
C ALA A 306 0.91 -25.42 11.43
N ASP A 307 1.92 -26.29 11.26
CA ASP A 307 2.83 -26.64 12.38
C ASP A 307 3.77 -25.48 12.72
N ASP A 308 4.33 -25.49 13.93
CA ASP A 308 5.30 -24.50 14.46
C ASP A 308 6.55 -24.35 13.58
N SER A 309 6.81 -25.26 12.66
CA SER A 309 7.88 -25.16 11.65
C SER A 309 7.54 -24.18 10.52
N THR A 310 6.30 -23.74 10.42
CA THR A 310 5.83 -22.78 9.42
C THR A 310 5.31 -21.51 10.08
N VAL A 311 4.33 -21.62 10.98
CA VAL A 311 3.79 -20.48 11.74
C VAL A 311 3.94 -20.77 13.22
N LYS A 312 4.67 -19.91 13.93
CA LYS A 312 4.95 -20.07 15.36
C LYS A 312 4.44 -18.89 16.16
N THR A 313 3.76 -19.19 17.28
CA THR A 313 3.37 -18.17 18.26
C THR A 313 4.44 -18.06 19.35
N ILE A 314 4.89 -16.85 19.62
CA ILE A 314 5.89 -16.53 20.64
C ILE A 314 5.31 -15.46 21.56
N ILE A 315 5.65 -15.50 22.84
CA ILE A 315 5.31 -14.46 23.80
C ILE A 315 6.49 -13.50 23.93
N ARG A 316 6.24 -12.22 23.72
CA ARG A 316 7.20 -11.12 23.88
C ARG A 316 6.93 -10.37 25.19
N ASP A 317 7.99 -9.91 25.84
CA ASP A 317 7.90 -8.88 26.87
C ASP A 317 7.62 -7.54 26.18
N TRP A 318 6.42 -7.01 26.38
CA TRP A 318 5.90 -5.86 25.67
C TRP A 318 5.78 -4.66 26.60
N TRP A 319 6.60 -3.65 26.38
CA TRP A 319 6.56 -2.46 27.20
C TRP A 319 5.33 -1.62 26.84
N THR A 320 4.63 -1.15 27.86
CA THR A 320 3.53 -0.16 27.76
C THR A 320 3.75 0.92 28.82
N ALA A 321 3.03 2.05 28.72
CA ALA A 321 3.09 3.11 29.71
C ALA A 321 2.66 2.65 31.13
N GLU A 322 1.89 1.57 31.23
CA GLU A 322 1.42 0.98 32.50
C GLU A 322 2.29 -0.17 33.01
N GLY A 323 3.39 -0.49 32.33
CA GLY A 323 4.31 -1.57 32.66
C GLY A 323 4.50 -2.59 31.53
N VAL A 324 5.26 -3.65 31.80
CA VAL A 324 5.51 -4.71 30.83
C VAL A 324 4.36 -5.72 30.87
N VAL A 325 3.85 -6.11 29.73
CA VAL A 325 2.82 -7.14 29.55
C VAL A 325 3.34 -8.28 28.67
N SER A 326 2.74 -9.47 28.81
CA SER A 326 3.02 -10.60 27.92
C SER A 326 2.17 -10.48 26.65
N HIS A 327 2.82 -10.26 25.51
CA HIS A 327 2.16 -10.04 24.22
C HIS A 327 2.45 -11.19 23.25
N PRO A 328 1.43 -11.89 22.73
CA PRO A 328 1.63 -12.94 21.74
C PRO A 328 1.86 -12.35 20.35
N VAL A 329 2.92 -12.81 19.69
CA VAL A 329 3.19 -12.50 18.28
C VAL A 329 3.21 -13.78 17.46
N HIS A 330 2.74 -13.70 16.22
CA HIS A 330 2.67 -14.83 15.30
C HIS A 330 3.70 -14.63 14.19
N LEU A 331 4.59 -15.60 14.00
CA LEU A 331 5.73 -15.48 13.10
C LEU A 331 5.65 -16.53 11.99
N MET A 332 5.86 -16.11 10.75
CA MET A 332 6.28 -17.00 9.68
C MET A 332 7.77 -17.30 9.88
N VAL A 333 8.09 -18.55 10.23
CA VAL A 333 9.46 -18.95 10.66
C VAL A 333 10.20 -19.79 9.63
N THR A 334 9.68 -19.87 8.42
CA THR A 334 10.30 -20.61 7.32
C THR A 334 11.64 -19.99 6.92
N GLU A 335 12.53 -20.78 6.32
CA GLU A 335 13.95 -20.50 6.22
C GLU A 335 14.25 -19.19 5.45
N LYS A 336 13.67 -19.03 4.25
CA LYS A 336 13.93 -17.85 3.43
C LYS A 336 13.29 -16.59 3.98
N VAL A 337 12.06 -16.71 4.50
CA VAL A 337 11.37 -15.59 5.18
C VAL A 337 12.20 -15.10 6.36
N ARG A 338 12.68 -16.00 7.21
CA ARG A 338 13.53 -15.65 8.34
C ARG A 338 14.84 -15.00 7.90
N GLU A 339 15.50 -15.56 6.87
CA GLU A 339 16.76 -15.03 6.33
C GLU A 339 16.58 -13.58 5.82
N GLU A 340 15.56 -13.32 4.99
CA GLU A 340 15.30 -12.00 4.45
C GLU A 340 14.81 -11.01 5.53
N ALA A 341 14.03 -11.45 6.54
CA ALA A 341 13.65 -10.60 7.66
C ALA A 341 14.85 -10.19 8.52
N ILE A 342 15.76 -11.12 8.83
CA ILE A 342 17.01 -10.83 9.56
C ILE A 342 17.83 -9.78 8.80
N LYS A 343 18.02 -9.97 7.49
CA LYS A 343 18.74 -9.02 6.63
C LYS A 343 18.08 -7.65 6.61
N HIS A 344 16.76 -7.62 6.44
CA HIS A 344 16.00 -6.39 6.34
C HIS A 344 16.09 -5.54 7.62
N PHE A 345 15.79 -6.13 8.77
CA PHE A 345 15.80 -5.39 10.04
C PHE A 345 17.21 -5.22 10.65
N GLY A 346 18.22 -5.96 10.19
CA GLY A 346 19.53 -5.99 10.84
C GLY A 346 19.48 -6.61 12.24
N CYS A 347 18.64 -7.63 12.45
CA CYS A 347 18.43 -8.29 13.74
C CYS A 347 18.66 -9.80 13.65
N ASP A 348 19.82 -10.28 14.06
CA ASP A 348 20.26 -11.68 14.01
C ASP A 348 19.49 -12.62 14.96
N LYS A 349 18.78 -12.04 15.95
CA LYS A 349 17.96 -12.78 16.93
C LYS A 349 16.54 -13.04 16.47
N LEU A 350 16.16 -12.49 15.30
CA LEU A 350 14.79 -12.58 14.80
C LEU A 350 14.48 -14.02 14.37
N GLU A 351 13.35 -14.54 14.84
CA GLU A 351 12.93 -15.93 14.59
C GLU A 351 12.17 -16.10 13.27
N GLY A 352 11.65 -15.02 12.70
CA GLY A 352 10.86 -14.98 11.47
C GLY A 352 10.27 -13.61 11.21
N ALA A 353 9.36 -13.52 10.24
CA ALA A 353 8.60 -12.31 9.95
C ALA A 353 7.24 -12.36 10.66
N GLU A 354 6.85 -11.25 11.30
CA GLU A 354 5.62 -11.18 12.09
C GLU A 354 4.40 -11.07 11.17
N LEU A 355 3.39 -11.89 11.45
CA LEU A 355 2.09 -11.88 10.79
C LEU A 355 1.13 -11.01 11.60
N GLU A 356 0.21 -10.37 10.91
CA GLU A 356 -0.84 -9.53 11.48
C GLU A 356 -1.63 -10.28 12.56
N ASN A 357 -1.81 -9.66 13.71
CA ASN A 357 -2.51 -10.24 14.86
C ASN A 357 -3.90 -9.63 15.10
N GLN A 358 -4.30 -8.62 14.34
CA GLN A 358 -5.56 -7.87 14.46
C GLN A 358 -6.46 -8.01 13.24
N GLY A 359 -7.63 -7.34 13.24
CA GLY A 359 -8.54 -7.25 12.10
C GLY A 359 -9.45 -8.45 11.85
N GLY A 360 -9.41 -9.50 12.70
CA GLY A 360 -10.27 -10.69 12.59
C GLY A 360 -9.87 -11.67 11.48
N ASP A 361 -10.78 -12.61 11.15
CA ASP A 361 -10.46 -13.79 10.30
C ASP A 361 -9.98 -13.48 8.88
N GLY A 362 -10.26 -12.30 8.37
CA GLY A 362 -9.87 -11.91 7.01
C GLY A 362 -8.50 -11.22 6.93
N THR A 363 -8.00 -10.73 8.07
CA THR A 363 -6.79 -9.91 8.14
C THR A 363 -5.70 -10.61 8.94
N ALA A 364 -6.04 -11.08 10.14
CA ALA A 364 -5.12 -11.80 11.02
C ALA A 364 -4.57 -13.05 10.34
N PHE A 365 -3.26 -13.28 10.47
CA PHE A 365 -2.47 -14.37 9.88
C PHE A 365 -2.35 -14.36 8.35
N THR A 366 -3.16 -13.57 7.64
CA THR A 366 -3.16 -13.54 6.17
C THR A 366 -2.38 -12.35 5.60
N HIS A 367 -1.78 -11.56 6.46
CA HIS A 367 -1.00 -10.38 6.13
C HIS A 367 0.25 -10.28 6.99
N TRP A 368 1.21 -9.45 6.60
CA TRP A 368 2.31 -9.03 7.44
C TRP A 368 1.84 -8.02 8.49
N GLU A 369 2.47 -8.04 9.66
CA GLU A 369 2.23 -7.09 10.75
C GLU A 369 2.47 -5.64 10.31
N LYS A 370 1.41 -4.82 10.31
CA LYS A 370 1.43 -3.45 9.78
C LYS A 370 2.44 -2.55 10.50
N ARG A 371 2.59 -2.70 11.80
CA ARG A 371 3.59 -1.95 12.58
C ARG A 371 5.02 -2.14 12.07
N LEU A 372 5.37 -3.33 11.63
CA LEU A 372 6.72 -3.69 11.17
C LEU A 372 6.95 -3.50 9.68
N PHE A 373 5.90 -3.57 8.87
CA PHE A 373 6.03 -3.62 7.41
C PHE A 373 5.32 -2.49 6.67
N GLU A 374 4.69 -1.60 7.35
CA GLU A 374 3.86 -0.46 6.96
C GLU A 374 3.41 -0.46 5.48
N ASN A 375 4.28 -0.09 4.51
CA ASN A 375 3.95 -0.02 3.09
C ASN A 375 4.32 -1.28 2.29
N GLU A 376 4.67 -2.39 2.95
CA GLU A 376 4.73 -3.68 2.28
C GLU A 376 3.35 -4.04 1.75
N ALA A 377 3.28 -4.46 0.49
CA ALA A 377 2.02 -4.64 -0.23
C ALA A 377 1.07 -5.68 0.40
N MET A 378 1.61 -6.66 1.13
CA MET A 378 0.83 -7.71 1.82
C MET A 378 0.54 -7.37 3.29
N THR A 379 0.56 -6.10 3.70
CA THR A 379 -0.02 -5.65 4.98
C THR A 379 -1.54 -5.53 4.87
N GLY A 380 -2.24 -5.57 6.01
CA GLY A 380 -3.70 -5.64 6.06
C GLY A 380 -4.46 -4.36 5.66
N THR A 381 -3.77 -3.27 5.34
CA THR A 381 -4.36 -2.03 4.86
C THR A 381 -3.59 -1.48 3.67
N HIS A 382 -4.33 -0.90 2.73
CA HIS A 382 -3.71 -0.26 1.55
C HIS A 382 -2.93 1.00 1.94
N THR A 383 -1.78 1.22 1.28
CA THR A 383 -0.98 2.45 1.27
C THR A 383 -0.87 3.01 -0.14
N GLN A 384 -0.49 4.29 -0.27
CA GLN A 384 -0.40 4.93 -1.60
C GLN A 384 0.77 4.39 -2.43
N ASN A 385 1.86 3.99 -1.79
CA ASN A 385 3.08 3.46 -2.43
C ASN A 385 3.42 2.06 -1.91
N PRO A 386 2.59 1.03 -2.19
CA PRO A 386 2.85 -0.32 -1.72
C PRO A 386 4.03 -0.94 -2.47
N VAL A 387 4.86 -1.70 -1.75
CA VAL A 387 6.03 -2.40 -2.31
C VAL A 387 5.94 -3.90 -2.06
N TYR A 388 6.34 -4.71 -3.05
CA TYR A 388 6.48 -6.16 -2.92
C TYR A 388 7.92 -6.50 -2.54
N SER A 389 8.15 -6.70 -1.25
CA SER A 389 9.47 -6.91 -0.69
C SER A 389 10.03 -8.31 -0.99
N ARG A 390 11.35 -8.45 -0.77
CA ARG A 390 12.03 -9.75 -0.79
C ARG A 390 11.43 -10.74 0.22
N ILE A 391 10.86 -10.24 1.34
CA ILE A 391 10.25 -11.08 2.39
C ILE A 391 8.97 -11.75 1.86
N THR A 392 8.14 -11.03 1.13
CA THR A 392 6.95 -11.60 0.45
C THR A 392 7.34 -12.63 -0.60
N LEU A 393 8.36 -12.34 -1.44
CA LEU A 393 8.86 -13.30 -2.41
C LEU A 393 9.46 -14.55 -1.73
N ALA A 394 10.14 -14.38 -0.59
CA ALA A 394 10.66 -15.48 0.22
C ALA A 394 9.56 -16.42 0.75
N LEU A 395 8.41 -15.87 1.17
CA LEU A 395 7.26 -16.68 1.57
C LEU A 395 6.76 -17.55 0.40
N MET A 396 6.70 -16.98 -0.80
CA MET A 396 6.28 -17.74 -1.97
C MET A 396 7.28 -18.85 -2.32
N GLU A 397 8.58 -18.62 -2.17
CA GLU A 397 9.60 -19.65 -2.34
C GLU A 397 9.52 -20.73 -1.26
N ASP A 398 9.35 -20.34 0.01
CA ASP A 398 9.23 -21.25 1.16
C ASP A 398 7.94 -22.08 1.16
N SER A 399 6.93 -21.72 0.33
CA SER A 399 5.78 -22.58 0.07
C SER A 399 6.18 -23.93 -0.55
N GLY A 400 7.36 -24.00 -1.19
CA GLY A 400 7.86 -25.16 -1.93
C GLY A 400 7.23 -25.32 -3.32
N TRP A 401 6.38 -24.40 -3.72
CA TRP A 401 5.65 -24.40 -5.00
C TRP A 401 6.34 -23.60 -6.08
N TYR A 402 7.05 -22.54 -5.69
CA TYR A 402 7.70 -21.57 -6.58
C TYR A 402 9.18 -21.42 -6.30
N LYS A 403 9.88 -20.82 -7.24
CA LYS A 403 11.15 -20.14 -7.02
C LYS A 403 10.92 -18.65 -7.24
N ALA A 404 11.51 -17.82 -6.39
CA ALA A 404 11.35 -16.39 -6.49
C ALA A 404 12.43 -15.75 -7.37
N ASN A 405 12.02 -14.83 -8.24
CA ASN A 405 12.92 -13.91 -8.90
C ASN A 405 13.08 -12.66 -8.02
N TYR A 406 14.13 -12.64 -7.23
CA TYR A 406 14.39 -11.54 -6.30
C TYR A 406 14.85 -10.24 -6.99
N ASP A 407 15.18 -10.26 -8.28
CA ASP A 407 15.64 -9.08 -9.01
C ASP A 407 14.50 -8.07 -9.25
N ILE A 408 13.25 -8.52 -9.19
CA ILE A 408 12.09 -7.65 -9.31
C ILE A 408 11.49 -7.22 -7.97
N ALA A 409 12.09 -7.68 -6.86
CA ALA A 409 11.65 -7.24 -5.54
C ALA A 409 11.82 -5.72 -5.42
N GLU A 410 10.81 -5.09 -4.80
CA GLU A 410 10.83 -3.67 -4.52
C GLU A 410 11.50 -3.42 -3.16
N GLU A 411 12.15 -2.26 -3.04
CA GLU A 411 12.87 -1.91 -1.82
C GLU A 411 11.89 -1.45 -0.73
N LEU A 412 11.91 -2.12 0.40
CA LEU A 412 11.17 -1.74 1.60
C LEU A 412 12.11 -0.94 2.51
N HIS A 413 11.84 0.36 2.66
CA HIS A 413 12.66 1.22 3.54
C HIS A 413 12.20 1.17 4.99
N TRP A 414 10.90 0.95 5.23
CA TRP A 414 10.33 0.90 6.55
C TRP A 414 10.99 -0.18 7.42
N GLY A 415 11.59 0.24 8.54
CA GLY A 415 12.26 -0.67 9.46
C GLY A 415 13.64 -1.15 9.03
N HIS A 416 14.12 -0.78 7.85
CA HIS A 416 15.40 -1.24 7.31
C HIS A 416 16.58 -0.87 8.24
N ASN A 417 17.34 -1.88 8.68
CA ASN A 417 18.50 -1.74 9.57
C ASN A 417 18.21 -1.07 10.94
N LEU A 418 16.95 -1.04 11.40
CA LEU A 418 16.60 -0.48 12.71
C LEU A 418 16.87 -1.43 13.89
N GLY A 419 17.22 -2.66 13.62
CA GLY A 419 17.67 -3.64 14.59
C GLY A 419 16.56 -4.29 15.42
N CYS A 420 16.98 -5.06 16.42
CA CYS A 420 16.06 -5.84 17.27
C CYS A 420 15.17 -4.96 18.17
N ASN A 421 15.60 -3.75 18.49
CA ASN A 421 14.79 -2.83 19.29
C ASN A 421 13.55 -2.33 18.53
N PHE A 422 13.62 -2.29 17.20
CA PHE A 422 12.46 -1.98 16.34
C PHE A 422 11.61 -3.22 16.09
N SER A 423 12.25 -4.34 15.66
CA SER A 423 11.53 -5.51 15.15
C SER A 423 10.95 -6.42 16.25
N MET A 424 11.45 -6.36 17.48
CA MET A 424 11.05 -7.29 18.58
C MET A 424 10.38 -6.61 19.77
N LYS A 425 10.23 -5.28 19.74
CA LYS A 425 9.73 -4.47 20.87
C LYS A 425 8.50 -3.64 20.46
N SER A 426 7.76 -3.14 21.46
CA SER A 426 6.65 -2.23 21.20
C SER A 426 7.12 -0.88 20.63
N CYS A 427 6.29 -0.21 19.83
CA CYS A 427 6.60 1.15 19.40
C CYS A 427 6.66 2.13 20.58
N GLY A 428 5.93 1.86 21.66
CA GLY A 428 6.03 2.66 22.89
C GLY A 428 7.43 2.61 23.50
N GLU A 429 8.07 1.41 23.55
CA GLU A 429 9.46 1.25 24.00
C GLU A 429 10.44 1.98 23.05
N TRP A 430 10.23 1.85 21.74
CA TRP A 430 11.02 2.57 20.72
C TRP A 430 10.96 4.07 20.91
N ILE A 431 9.74 4.65 20.96
CA ILE A 431 9.51 6.10 21.10
C ILE A 431 10.15 6.59 22.41
N LYS A 432 9.91 5.90 23.52
CA LYS A 432 10.50 6.24 24.84
C LYS A 432 12.02 6.31 24.77
N ASN A 433 12.66 5.23 24.28
CA ASN A 433 14.12 5.13 24.25
C ASN A 433 14.75 6.21 23.35
N ARG A 434 14.11 6.54 22.22
CA ARG A 434 14.56 7.60 21.31
C ARG A 434 14.43 8.99 21.93
N LEU A 435 13.29 9.27 22.58
CA LEU A 435 13.09 10.55 23.29
C LEU A 435 14.12 10.74 24.42
N GLU A 436 14.35 9.72 25.24
CA GLU A 436 15.34 9.74 26.32
C GLU A 436 16.78 9.95 25.81
N SER A 437 17.08 9.46 24.61
CA SER A 437 18.39 9.58 23.94
C SER A 437 18.52 10.82 23.05
N GLY A 438 17.46 11.63 22.87
CA GLY A 438 17.46 12.76 21.95
C GLY A 438 17.63 12.37 20.46
N LEU A 439 17.23 11.16 20.09
CA LEU A 439 17.33 10.64 18.73
C LEU A 439 16.01 10.85 17.95
N PRO A 440 16.05 10.92 16.61
CA PRO A 440 14.84 10.99 15.78
C PRO A 440 13.90 9.81 16.05
N LEU A 441 12.60 10.04 16.06
CA LEU A 441 11.60 9.00 16.32
C LEU A 441 11.31 8.09 15.11
N SER A 442 11.69 8.54 13.90
CA SER A 442 11.40 7.78 12.67
C SER A 442 11.61 6.27 12.87
N PRO A 443 10.70 5.45 12.30
CA PRO A 443 9.58 5.85 11.43
C PRO A 443 8.30 6.28 12.19
N PHE A 444 8.27 6.19 13.52
CA PHE A 444 7.15 6.65 14.35
C PHE A 444 7.17 8.16 14.59
N CYS A 445 6.07 8.69 15.11
CA CYS A 445 5.91 10.11 15.43
C CYS A 445 5.14 10.31 16.74
N HIS A 446 5.07 11.54 17.26
CA HIS A 446 4.33 11.85 18.49
C HIS A 446 3.68 13.24 18.47
N ASP A 447 3.58 13.85 17.28
CA ASP A 447 3.03 15.19 17.12
C ASP A 447 1.51 15.19 17.30
N ILE A 448 1.01 15.94 18.31
CA ILE A 448 -0.41 16.09 18.58
C ILE A 448 -0.97 17.32 17.89
N LYS A 449 -2.15 17.17 17.29
CA LYS A 449 -2.99 18.30 16.88
C LYS A 449 -3.65 18.88 18.15
N HIS A 450 -3.17 20.03 18.67
CA HIS A 450 -3.83 20.69 19.78
C HIS A 450 -5.13 21.36 19.35
N ASP A 451 -6.25 20.88 19.86
CA ASP A 451 -7.54 21.59 19.82
C ASP A 451 -7.44 22.87 20.66
N GLY A 452 -7.45 24.03 20.01
CA GLY A 452 -7.63 25.34 20.67
C GLY A 452 -6.52 26.37 20.53
N LYS A 453 -5.31 26.00 20.14
CA LYS A 453 -4.32 26.92 19.57
C LYS A 453 -3.88 26.27 18.25
N LYS A 454 -4.19 26.93 17.13
CA LYS A 454 -3.95 26.53 15.75
C LYS A 454 -2.56 25.89 15.49
N SER A 455 -2.28 24.75 16.08
CA SER A 455 -1.24 23.84 15.63
C SER A 455 -1.89 22.96 14.60
N LEU A 456 -1.85 23.38 13.35
CA LEU A 456 -2.14 22.51 12.22
C LEU A 456 -1.08 21.42 12.23
N ALA A 457 -1.46 20.17 11.99
CA ALA A 457 -0.49 19.13 11.75
C ALA A 457 0.45 19.60 10.64
N THR A 458 1.73 19.48 10.89
CA THR A 458 2.75 19.86 9.91
C THR A 458 3.06 18.68 9.01
N THR A 459 3.23 18.95 7.72
CA THR A 459 3.65 17.91 6.77
C THR A 459 5.06 17.43 7.07
N ARG A 460 5.31 16.15 6.83
CA ARG A 460 6.61 15.49 6.84
C ARG A 460 6.74 14.63 5.60
N CYS A 461 7.92 14.13 5.33
CA CYS A 461 8.08 13.08 4.34
C CYS A 461 7.73 11.71 4.92
N THR A 462 7.22 10.81 4.07
CA THR A 462 7.23 9.37 4.35
C THR A 462 8.67 8.87 4.48
N ASP A 463 8.86 7.69 5.06
CA ASP A 463 10.18 7.10 5.24
C ASP A 463 10.90 6.87 3.89
N GLN A 464 10.16 6.49 2.84
CA GLN A 464 10.66 6.34 1.46
C GLN A 464 10.81 7.64 0.68
N ARG A 465 10.37 8.78 1.24
CA ARG A 465 10.35 10.09 0.56
C ARG A 465 9.53 10.14 -0.74
N ASP A 466 8.60 9.21 -0.92
CA ASP A 466 7.73 9.18 -2.09
C ASP A 466 6.51 10.08 -1.96
N SER A 467 6.11 10.39 -0.73
CA SER A 467 4.90 11.16 -0.42
C SER A 467 5.09 12.16 0.72
N LEU A 468 4.22 13.16 0.73
CA LEU A 468 3.95 13.95 1.93
C LEU A 468 3.15 13.13 2.92
N ALA A 469 3.38 13.35 4.20
CA ALA A 469 2.73 12.63 5.29
C ALA A 469 2.36 13.55 6.45
N LEU A 470 1.44 13.06 7.29
CA LEU A 470 1.05 13.70 8.55
C LEU A 470 1.15 12.66 9.67
N CYS A 471 1.62 13.08 10.84
CA CYS A 471 1.55 12.20 12.01
C CYS A 471 0.09 11.82 12.29
N ASN A 472 -0.20 10.51 12.29
CA ASN A 472 -1.55 9.98 12.43
C ASN A 472 -1.98 9.76 13.88
N LEU A 473 -1.31 10.40 14.85
CA LEU A 473 -1.65 10.35 16.27
C LEU A 473 -3.00 11.03 16.55
N VAL A 474 -3.96 10.27 17.10
CA VAL A 474 -5.33 10.72 17.36
C VAL A 474 -5.82 10.33 18.76
N PRO A 475 -6.78 11.07 19.33
CA PRO A 475 -7.50 10.67 20.54
C PRO A 475 -8.66 9.73 20.21
N TYR A 476 -8.77 8.61 20.89
CA TYR A 476 -9.87 7.67 20.82
C TYR A 476 -10.98 8.01 21.82
N LYS A 477 -12.21 7.62 21.52
CA LYS A 477 -13.38 7.82 22.43
C LYS A 477 -13.35 6.87 23.62
N LYS A 478 -12.68 5.72 23.51
CA LYS A 478 -12.53 4.72 24.57
C LYS A 478 -11.03 4.52 24.85
N PRO A 479 -10.66 4.13 26.07
CA PRO A 479 -9.27 3.80 26.36
C PRO A 479 -8.80 2.65 25.45
N LEU A 480 -7.58 2.75 24.93
CA LEU A 480 -6.96 1.66 24.18
C LEU A 480 -6.78 0.41 25.05
N PRO A 481 -6.75 -0.78 24.46
CA PRO A 481 -6.32 -1.99 25.14
C PRO A 481 -4.96 -1.80 25.83
N LYS A 482 -4.69 -2.52 26.91
CA LYS A 482 -3.48 -2.27 27.71
C LYS A 482 -2.19 -2.45 26.91
N ASP A 483 -2.17 -3.43 26.02
CA ASP A 483 -1.02 -3.76 25.18
C ASP A 483 -0.61 -2.62 24.24
N TYR A 484 -1.54 -1.71 23.92
CA TYR A 484 -1.36 -0.62 22.96
C TYR A 484 -1.33 0.78 23.59
N ARG A 485 -1.13 0.88 24.91
CA ARG A 485 -0.93 2.16 25.61
C ARG A 485 0.53 2.59 25.53
N ASN A 486 0.88 3.16 24.41
CA ASN A 486 2.27 3.40 24.02
C ASN A 486 2.91 4.65 24.64
N PHE A 487 2.15 5.54 25.30
CA PHE A 487 2.63 6.86 25.73
C PHE A 487 2.68 7.01 27.23
N ALA A 488 3.88 7.23 27.80
CA ALA A 488 4.08 7.70 29.17
C ALA A 488 3.97 9.23 29.27
N PHE A 489 4.17 9.95 28.16
CA PHE A 489 4.09 11.41 28.09
C PHE A 489 3.70 11.84 26.67
N LEU A 490 2.81 12.83 26.59
CA LEU A 490 2.49 13.57 25.37
C LEU A 490 2.30 15.04 25.73
N ASP A 491 2.89 15.95 24.94
CA ASP A 491 2.84 17.37 25.22
C ASP A 491 1.40 17.89 25.25
N GLY A 492 1.03 18.63 26.29
CA GLY A 492 -0.31 19.18 26.47
C GLY A 492 -1.40 18.18 26.89
N VAL A 493 -1.08 16.88 27.05
CA VAL A 493 -2.01 15.84 27.50
C VAL A 493 -1.77 15.50 28.97
N LYS A 494 -2.83 15.49 29.78
CA LYS A 494 -2.75 15.04 31.18
C LYS A 494 -2.54 13.52 31.22
N GLU A 495 -1.88 13.02 32.26
CA GLU A 495 -1.56 11.61 32.48
C GLU A 495 -2.80 10.69 32.32
N GLU A 496 -3.92 11.07 32.92
CA GLU A 496 -5.19 10.32 32.84
C GLU A 496 -5.75 10.20 31.40
N GLY A 497 -5.36 11.13 30.52
CA GLY A 497 -5.74 11.21 29.11
C GLY A 497 -4.90 10.34 28.19
N LEU A 498 -3.67 10.00 28.56
CA LEU A 498 -2.70 9.32 27.69
C LEU A 498 -3.21 7.97 27.13
N LYS A 499 -3.96 7.23 27.93
CA LYS A 499 -4.56 5.91 27.53
C LYS A 499 -5.57 6.00 26.38
N TYR A 500 -5.94 7.20 25.96
CA TYR A 500 -6.86 7.42 24.83
C TYR A 500 -6.13 7.78 23.54
N TYR A 501 -4.78 7.90 23.53
CA TYR A 501 -4.03 8.33 22.37
C TYR A 501 -3.28 7.17 21.71
N GLY A 502 -3.36 7.10 20.38
CA GLY A 502 -2.65 6.15 19.54
C GLY A 502 -2.71 6.56 18.07
N GLY A 503 -1.98 5.84 17.23
CA GLY A 503 -2.09 6.00 15.78
C GLY A 503 -3.48 5.66 15.28
N SER A 504 -3.95 6.31 14.21
CA SER A 504 -5.29 6.10 13.65
C SER A 504 -5.46 4.74 12.96
N VAL A 505 -4.37 4.04 12.65
CA VAL A 505 -4.36 2.71 12.03
C VAL A 505 -4.25 1.66 13.13
N GLU A 506 -5.36 0.97 13.40
CA GLU A 506 -5.42 -0.06 14.45
C GLU A 506 -4.46 -1.22 14.17
N LEU A 507 -4.39 -1.68 12.93
CA LEU A 507 -3.49 -2.78 12.50
C LEU A 507 -1.99 -2.47 12.69
N ALA A 508 -1.59 -1.22 12.86
CA ALA A 508 -0.23 -0.86 13.22
C ALA A 508 -0.01 -0.88 14.75
N ASP A 509 -0.70 -1.73 15.50
CA ASP A 509 -0.65 -1.78 16.96
C ASP A 509 -0.95 -0.42 17.62
N PHE A 510 -1.81 0.40 16.97
CA PHE A 510 -2.06 1.79 17.37
C PHE A 510 -0.79 2.63 17.49
N CYS A 511 0.30 2.26 16.82
CA CYS A 511 1.53 3.01 16.77
C CYS A 511 1.37 4.21 15.83
N PRO A 512 1.66 5.42 16.28
CA PRO A 512 1.56 6.58 15.39
C PRO A 512 2.79 6.70 14.48
N TYR A 513 2.55 6.98 13.23
CA TYR A 513 3.58 7.18 12.22
C TYR A 513 3.19 8.29 11.23
N ASN A 514 4.14 8.73 10.42
CA ASN A 514 3.89 9.68 9.35
C ASN A 514 3.17 8.97 8.22
N GLN A 515 1.83 9.16 8.17
CA GLN A 515 0.93 8.52 7.24
C GLN A 515 0.61 9.44 6.06
N GLU A 516 0.59 8.89 4.88
CA GLU A 516 0.11 9.51 3.64
C GLU A 516 -1.35 9.97 3.78
N PHE A 517 -1.75 10.96 2.97
CA PHE A 517 -3.09 11.53 3.03
C PHE A 517 -3.61 11.95 1.66
N GLU A 518 -4.91 12.22 1.58
CA GLU A 518 -5.57 12.77 0.41
C GLU A 518 -6.17 14.14 0.71
N TRP A 519 -6.08 15.06 -0.26
CA TRP A 519 -6.85 16.30 -0.21
C TRP A 519 -8.24 16.04 -0.80
N ARG A 520 -9.26 16.07 0.04
CA ARG A 520 -10.66 15.98 -0.38
C ARG A 520 -11.25 17.38 -0.50
N SER A 521 -11.58 17.80 -1.72
CA SER A 521 -12.35 19.04 -1.93
C SER A 521 -13.84 18.74 -1.98
N VAL A 522 -14.63 19.51 -1.21
CA VAL A 522 -16.10 19.33 -1.15
C VAL A 522 -16.79 19.70 -2.47
N ASN A 523 -16.15 20.52 -3.29
CA ASN A 523 -16.77 21.14 -4.46
C ASN A 523 -16.15 20.74 -5.81
N THR A 524 -15.14 19.90 -5.83
CA THR A 524 -14.47 19.47 -7.06
C THR A 524 -14.38 17.95 -7.12
N THR A 525 -14.48 17.41 -8.33
CA THR A 525 -14.20 15.99 -8.62
C THR A 525 -12.70 15.70 -8.64
N ASP A 526 -11.86 16.76 -8.51
CA ASP A 526 -10.42 16.62 -8.56
C ASP A 526 -9.93 16.05 -7.23
N ARG A 527 -9.45 14.83 -7.28
CA ARG A 527 -8.74 14.17 -6.18
C ARG A 527 -7.27 14.47 -6.30
N ARG A 528 -6.64 14.80 -5.19
CA ARG A 528 -5.20 14.91 -5.05
C ARG A 528 -4.78 14.07 -3.85
N ASP A 529 -3.74 13.30 -4.02
CA ASP A 529 -3.11 12.57 -2.91
C ASP A 529 -1.70 13.11 -2.64
N SER A 530 -1.02 12.55 -1.66
CA SER A 530 0.25 13.09 -1.18
C SER A 530 1.48 12.60 -1.97
N ARG A 531 1.32 11.77 -3.03
CA ARG A 531 2.43 11.24 -3.82
C ARG A 531 3.15 12.34 -4.60
N CYS A 532 4.47 12.41 -4.47
CA CYS A 532 5.30 13.38 -5.19
C CYS A 532 5.47 13.01 -6.67
N GLU A 533 5.53 11.73 -7.01
CA GLU A 533 5.75 11.25 -8.38
C GLU A 533 4.54 11.42 -9.30
N LEU A 534 3.36 11.67 -8.74
CA LEU A 534 2.14 11.81 -9.52
C LEU A 534 1.92 13.27 -9.96
N GLY A 535 2.17 13.56 -11.25
CA GLY A 535 2.04 14.91 -11.82
C GLY A 535 0.64 15.54 -11.65
N GLY A 536 -0.42 14.71 -11.55
CA GLY A 536 -1.79 15.16 -11.25
C GLY A 536 -1.98 15.80 -9.87
N ASN A 537 -1.01 15.65 -8.97
CA ASN A 537 -1.02 16.27 -7.64
C ASN A 537 -0.51 17.72 -7.62
N PHE A 538 -0.02 18.25 -8.75
CA PHE A 538 0.46 19.63 -8.83
C PHE A 538 -0.64 20.63 -8.46
N PRO A 539 -0.42 21.55 -7.49
CA PRO A 539 -1.47 22.44 -6.99
C PRO A 539 -1.88 23.56 -7.96
N GLY A 540 -1.19 23.67 -9.11
CA GLY A 540 -1.31 24.79 -10.03
C GLY A 540 -0.47 26.01 -9.60
N ASP A 541 -0.03 26.81 -10.57
CA ASP A 541 0.95 27.90 -10.37
C ASP A 541 0.54 28.91 -9.28
N ASN A 542 -0.74 29.24 -9.17
CA ASN A 542 -1.25 30.23 -8.23
C ASN A 542 -1.34 29.71 -6.79
N ALA A 543 -1.43 28.38 -6.61
CA ALA A 543 -1.52 27.73 -5.31
C ALA A 543 -0.19 27.08 -4.87
N ASN A 544 0.80 27.08 -5.72
CA ASN A 544 2.14 26.52 -5.45
C ASN A 544 3.02 27.49 -4.65
N TRP A 545 2.67 27.73 -3.39
CA TRP A 545 3.33 28.73 -2.55
C TRP A 545 4.72 28.32 -2.08
N ILE A 546 5.00 27.04 -1.99
CA ILE A 546 6.28 26.47 -1.54
C ILE A 546 7.12 25.93 -2.70
N MET A 547 6.79 26.30 -3.95
CA MET A 547 7.60 26.03 -5.14
C MET A 547 7.80 24.54 -5.47
N GLU A 548 6.77 23.72 -5.27
CA GLU A 548 6.80 22.28 -5.49
C GLU A 548 6.85 21.88 -6.96
N ILE A 549 7.44 20.71 -7.22
CA ILE A 549 7.37 19.99 -8.49
C ILE A 549 6.80 18.61 -8.22
N TYR A 550 5.87 18.16 -9.06
CA TYR A 550 5.30 16.82 -9.03
C TYR A 550 5.56 16.10 -10.35
N GLY A 551 5.85 14.81 -10.31
CA GLY A 551 6.11 13.96 -11.48
C GLY A 551 7.14 12.88 -11.18
N ASN A 552 7.42 12.01 -12.15
CA ASN A 552 8.25 10.82 -11.99
C ASN A 552 9.68 11.08 -11.43
N SER A 553 10.17 12.33 -11.56
CA SER A 553 11.47 12.74 -11.03
C SER A 553 11.33 13.60 -9.77
N SER A 554 10.26 13.44 -9.00
CA SER A 554 10.02 14.22 -7.78
C SER A 554 10.02 13.33 -6.55
N LYS A 555 10.61 13.84 -5.48
CA LYS A 555 10.64 13.22 -4.14
C LYS A 555 10.26 14.23 -3.08
N CYS A 556 9.98 13.74 -1.88
CA CYS A 556 9.67 14.55 -0.72
C CYS A 556 10.95 15.01 0.00
N PHE A 557 11.00 16.30 0.34
CA PHE A 557 12.10 16.91 1.10
C PHE A 557 11.54 17.62 2.32
N ASP A 558 12.15 17.38 3.49
CA ASP A 558 11.82 18.07 4.73
C ASP A 558 12.40 19.50 4.73
N PHE A 559 11.80 20.37 5.53
CA PHE A 559 12.24 21.76 5.66
C PHE A 559 12.90 22.01 7.02
N ALA A 560 14.03 22.72 7.00
CA ALA A 560 14.66 23.23 8.21
C ALA A 560 13.97 24.50 8.73
N ALA A 561 13.22 25.21 7.89
CA ALA A 561 12.42 26.37 8.25
C ALA A 561 11.19 26.52 7.34
N THR A 562 10.14 27.10 7.87
CA THR A 562 8.88 27.33 7.13
C THR A 562 9.04 28.30 5.98
N TRP A 563 8.33 28.06 4.89
CA TRP A 563 8.29 28.97 3.76
C TRP A 563 7.58 30.29 4.10
N THR A 564 8.10 31.39 3.56
CA THR A 564 7.53 32.75 3.69
C THR A 564 7.41 33.43 2.34
N GLU A 565 6.37 34.27 2.19
CA GLU A 565 6.26 35.26 1.11
C GLU A 565 6.39 36.65 1.66
N ARG A 566 7.28 37.49 1.06
CA ARG A 566 7.52 38.85 1.48
C ARG A 566 7.28 39.86 0.34
N LYS A 567 6.63 40.97 0.66
CA LYS A 567 6.43 42.07 -0.27
C LYS A 567 6.21 43.35 0.53
N CYS A 568 7.17 44.31 0.44
CA CYS A 568 7.08 45.66 1.06
C CYS A 568 6.64 45.61 2.52
N GLY A 569 7.34 44.82 3.35
CA GLY A 569 7.07 44.68 4.77
C GLY A 569 5.85 43.81 5.14
N ARG A 570 5.13 43.26 4.13
CA ARG A 570 4.11 42.28 4.37
C ARG A 570 4.75 40.90 4.34
N ILE A 571 4.47 40.07 5.36
CA ILE A 571 4.97 38.70 5.47
C ILE A 571 3.78 37.77 5.61
N LYS A 572 3.78 36.69 4.81
CA LYS A 572 2.92 35.52 4.98
C LYS A 572 3.80 34.33 5.30
N THR A 573 3.38 33.51 6.25
CA THR A 573 4.11 32.31 6.66
C THR A 573 3.23 31.08 6.47
N TYR A 574 3.79 30.04 5.92
CA TYR A 574 3.12 28.76 5.62
C TYR A 574 3.55 27.68 6.59
N SER A 575 3.25 27.86 7.87
CA SER A 575 3.73 27.01 8.99
C SER A 575 3.21 25.57 8.97
N GLN A 576 2.15 25.29 8.21
CA GLN A 576 1.63 23.94 8.03
C GLN A 576 2.50 23.05 7.13
N TYR A 577 3.35 23.66 6.30
CA TYR A 577 4.24 22.94 5.41
C TYR A 577 5.65 22.87 6.02
N MET A 578 6.03 21.67 6.48
CA MET A 578 7.41 21.37 6.92
C MET A 578 8.07 20.32 6.04
N ALA A 579 7.41 19.93 4.93
CA ALA A 579 7.93 19.15 3.83
C ALA A 579 7.19 19.53 2.54
N GLY A 580 7.83 19.30 1.40
CA GLY A 580 7.28 19.55 0.05
C GLY A 580 7.86 18.59 -0.98
N CYS A 581 7.17 18.47 -2.11
CA CYS A 581 7.62 17.67 -3.26
C CYS A 581 8.51 18.52 -4.19
N TYR A 582 9.71 18.04 -4.50
CA TYR A 582 10.65 18.72 -5.39
C TYR A 582 11.23 17.75 -6.42
N GLY A 583 11.54 18.28 -7.60
CA GLY A 583 12.32 17.55 -8.58
C GLY A 583 13.73 17.26 -8.06
N PHE A 584 14.34 16.21 -8.58
CA PHE A 584 15.72 15.89 -8.24
C PHE A 584 16.51 15.45 -9.48
N ALA A 585 17.82 15.68 -9.42
CA ALA A 585 18.77 15.15 -10.38
C ALA A 585 20.00 14.62 -9.63
N CYS A 586 20.50 13.48 -10.08
CA CYS A 586 21.73 12.89 -9.57
C CYS A 586 22.85 13.14 -10.57
N LEU A 587 23.70 14.14 -10.32
CA LEU A 587 24.74 14.59 -11.23
C LEU A 587 26.07 14.64 -10.49
N ASP A 588 27.14 14.22 -11.16
CA ASP A 588 28.53 14.30 -10.67
C ASP A 588 28.70 13.70 -9.25
N GLY A 589 28.02 12.57 -8.96
CA GLY A 589 28.07 11.90 -7.68
C GLY A 589 27.32 12.63 -6.55
N ARG A 590 26.41 13.57 -6.85
CA ARG A 590 25.66 14.35 -5.89
C ARG A 590 24.19 14.45 -6.23
N LEU A 591 23.37 14.53 -5.18
CA LEU A 591 21.97 14.89 -5.28
C LEU A 591 21.83 16.40 -5.54
N HIS A 592 20.99 16.77 -6.48
CA HIS A 592 20.58 18.16 -6.74
C HIS A 592 19.06 18.27 -6.57
N ILE A 593 18.62 19.35 -5.94
CA ILE A 593 17.20 19.67 -5.76
C ILE A 593 16.79 20.63 -6.88
N GLU A 594 15.70 20.28 -7.57
CA GLU A 594 15.04 21.12 -8.58
C GLU A 594 13.78 21.75 -7.99
N VAL A 595 13.63 23.06 -8.15
CA VAL A 595 12.54 23.84 -7.58
C VAL A 595 11.70 24.46 -8.70
N PHE A 596 10.40 24.51 -8.54
CA PHE A 596 9.48 25.05 -9.54
C PHE A 596 9.89 26.47 -9.98
N ASN A 597 9.87 26.71 -11.29
CA ASN A 597 10.23 27.98 -11.91
C ASN A 597 11.66 28.48 -11.62
N SER A 598 12.57 27.57 -11.22
CA SER A 598 14.01 27.85 -11.09
C SER A 598 14.75 27.28 -12.32
N SER A 599 15.71 28.05 -12.84
CA SER A 599 16.70 27.54 -13.80
C SER A 599 17.92 26.90 -13.11
N GLU A 600 18.00 27.05 -11.80
CA GLU A 600 19.12 26.62 -11.01
C GLU A 600 18.80 25.28 -10.32
N LEU A 601 19.77 24.37 -10.32
CA LEU A 601 19.78 23.16 -9.51
C LEU A 601 20.55 23.43 -8.22
N TYR A 602 20.02 23.00 -7.10
CA TYR A 602 20.61 23.21 -5.78
C TYR A 602 21.35 21.96 -5.31
N PRO A 603 22.70 21.93 -5.33
CA PRO A 603 23.47 20.75 -4.98
C PRO A 603 23.47 20.49 -3.47
N CYS A 604 23.31 19.21 -3.11
CA CYS A 604 23.51 18.69 -1.76
C CYS A 604 24.94 18.18 -1.60
N TYR A 605 25.72 18.84 -0.74
CA TYR A 605 27.12 18.51 -0.45
C TYR A 605 27.27 17.56 0.73
N HIS A 606 26.31 17.54 1.65
CA HIS A 606 26.26 16.63 2.79
C HIS A 606 24.83 16.44 3.29
N THR A 607 24.60 15.35 3.98
CA THR A 607 23.33 15.05 4.66
C THR A 607 22.99 16.12 5.68
N ASN A 608 21.70 16.49 5.77
CA ASN A 608 21.15 17.58 6.60
C ASN A 608 21.70 18.98 6.25
N GLN A 609 22.26 19.16 5.04
CA GLN A 609 22.59 20.50 4.54
C GLN A 609 21.32 21.34 4.40
N LYS A 610 21.40 22.60 4.89
CA LYS A 610 20.31 23.57 4.76
C LYS A 610 20.47 24.36 3.48
N VAL A 611 19.63 24.10 2.51
CA VAL A 611 19.61 24.77 1.21
C VAL A 611 18.62 25.93 1.28
N HIS A 612 19.11 27.16 1.18
CA HIS A 612 18.29 28.36 1.14
C HIS A 612 17.79 28.60 -0.28
N ILE A 613 16.46 28.58 -0.46
CA ILE A 613 15.81 28.82 -1.75
C ILE A 613 15.12 30.18 -1.71
N LYS A 614 15.42 31.03 -2.68
CA LYS A 614 14.84 32.38 -2.80
C LYS A 614 14.45 32.65 -4.23
N GLN A 615 13.20 33.05 -4.45
CA GLN A 615 12.71 33.39 -5.79
C GLN A 615 11.67 34.50 -5.75
N ILE A 616 11.61 35.32 -6.80
CA ILE A 616 10.57 36.32 -6.97
C ILE A 616 9.49 35.77 -7.91
N VAL A 617 8.30 35.51 -7.36
CA VAL A 617 7.16 35.00 -8.12
C VAL A 617 5.96 35.93 -7.94
N ASN A 618 5.38 36.38 -9.04
CA ASN A 618 4.25 37.29 -9.05
C ASN A 618 4.47 38.57 -8.18
N GLY A 619 5.73 39.05 -8.13
CA GLY A 619 6.12 40.22 -7.35
C GLY A 619 6.12 40.00 -5.83
N TRP A 620 6.28 38.76 -5.37
CA TRP A 620 6.56 38.39 -3.99
C TRP A 620 7.88 37.64 -3.92
N LEU A 621 8.71 37.98 -2.92
CA LEU A 621 9.90 37.19 -2.60
C LEU A 621 9.45 35.98 -1.79
N ARG A 622 9.64 34.80 -2.32
CA ARG A 622 9.41 33.51 -1.66
C ARG A 622 10.74 32.99 -1.14
N GLU A 623 10.75 32.63 0.14
CA GLU A 623 11.94 32.08 0.81
C GLU A 623 11.58 30.83 1.58
N GLY A 624 12.42 29.81 1.46
CA GLY A 624 12.32 28.54 2.20
C GLY A 624 13.69 27.95 2.45
N VAL A 625 13.78 27.03 3.41
CA VAL A 625 15.00 26.30 3.72
C VAL A 625 14.71 24.81 3.65
N VAL A 626 15.17 24.18 2.58
CA VAL A 626 15.00 22.74 2.33
C VAL A 626 16.21 21.99 2.89
N GLU A 627 15.98 20.82 3.48
CA GLU A 627 17.00 19.98 4.07
C GLU A 627 17.39 18.85 3.11
N CYS A 628 18.67 18.68 2.86
CA CYS A 628 19.18 17.62 2.00
C CYS A 628 19.10 16.25 2.71
N PRO A 629 18.41 15.26 2.14
CA PRO A 629 18.56 13.89 2.59
C PRO A 629 19.94 13.32 2.20
N SER A 630 20.24 12.09 2.62
CA SER A 630 21.41 11.39 2.10
C SER A 630 21.30 11.18 0.59
N CYS A 631 22.41 11.38 -0.13
CA CYS A 631 22.46 11.10 -1.57
C CYS A 631 21.99 9.68 -1.89
N SER A 632 22.40 8.69 -1.11
CA SER A 632 22.05 7.29 -1.28
C SER A 632 20.57 6.96 -1.03
N GLU A 633 19.83 7.81 -0.31
CA GLU A 633 18.37 7.63 -0.13
C GLU A 633 17.58 7.91 -1.42
N ILE A 634 18.05 8.83 -2.25
CA ILE A 634 17.33 9.27 -3.46
C ILE A 634 18.02 8.79 -4.74
N CYS A 635 19.35 8.90 -4.82
CA CYS A 635 20.11 8.54 -6.02
C CYS A 635 20.37 7.03 -6.10
N THR A 636 19.32 6.23 -6.19
CA THR A 636 19.39 4.78 -6.39
C THR A 636 19.35 4.42 -7.87
N THR A 637 19.87 3.25 -8.24
CA THR A 637 19.85 2.74 -9.62
C THR A 637 18.43 2.66 -10.19
N LYS A 638 17.45 2.37 -9.35
CA LYS A 638 16.03 2.29 -9.72
C LYS A 638 15.47 3.65 -10.14
N HIS A 639 15.78 4.70 -9.40
CA HIS A 639 15.27 6.04 -9.68
C HIS A 639 15.92 6.69 -10.90
N LEU A 640 17.13 6.25 -11.27
CA LEU A 640 17.86 6.80 -12.39
C LEU A 640 17.63 6.06 -13.71
N HIS A 641 16.78 5.02 -13.73
CA HIS A 641 16.57 4.15 -14.90
C HIS A 641 17.88 3.63 -15.52
N LEU A 642 18.91 3.47 -14.71
CA LEU A 642 20.21 2.95 -15.15
C LEU A 642 20.09 1.48 -15.51
N SER A 643 20.88 1.06 -16.50
CA SER A 643 21.00 -0.35 -16.85
C SER A 643 21.59 -1.14 -15.68
N PHE A 644 21.32 -2.44 -15.62
CA PHE A 644 21.74 -3.36 -14.54
C PHE A 644 23.24 -3.32 -14.16
N ASN A 645 24.09 -2.74 -15.01
CA ASN A 645 25.54 -2.64 -14.83
C ASN A 645 26.02 -1.23 -14.47
N GLU A 646 25.13 -0.24 -14.38
CA GLU A 646 25.49 1.13 -14.07
C GLU A 646 24.97 1.47 -12.67
N THR A 647 25.89 1.66 -11.72
CA THR A 647 25.58 2.14 -10.37
C THR A 647 25.93 3.62 -10.28
N PHE A 648 25.02 4.44 -9.76
CA PHE A 648 25.36 5.82 -9.38
C PHE A 648 26.09 5.76 -8.04
N GLU A 649 27.33 6.28 -8.01
CA GLU A 649 28.14 6.33 -6.79
C GLU A 649 28.05 7.74 -6.18
N CYS A 650 27.53 7.82 -4.96
CA CYS A 650 27.46 9.06 -4.22
C CYS A 650 28.83 9.43 -3.67
N LEU A 651 29.25 10.67 -3.89
CA LEU A 651 30.48 11.19 -3.31
C LEU A 651 30.35 11.38 -1.79
N PRO A 652 31.46 11.29 -1.03
CA PRO A 652 31.45 11.55 0.41
C PRO A 652 30.97 12.97 0.73
N ASP A 653 30.39 13.13 1.94
CA ASP A 653 29.94 14.39 2.47
C ASP A 653 31.12 15.39 2.61
N VAL A 654 30.92 16.62 2.12
CA VAL A 654 31.90 17.71 2.17
C VAL A 654 31.22 19.02 2.53
N VAL A 655 32.00 19.99 2.99
CA VAL A 655 31.52 21.36 3.25
C VAL A 655 31.18 22.05 1.92
N PRO A 656 30.02 22.72 1.80
CA PRO A 656 29.66 23.47 0.60
C PRO A 656 30.73 24.54 0.26
N PRO A 657 31.05 24.75 -1.03
CA PRO A 657 31.94 25.81 -1.43
C PRO A 657 31.32 27.19 -1.17
N ASN A 658 32.15 28.21 -0.90
CA ASN A 658 31.69 29.60 -0.76
C ASN A 658 31.00 30.08 -2.03
N GLY A 659 29.84 30.71 -1.90
CA GLY A 659 29.09 31.28 -3.04
C GLY A 659 28.31 30.24 -3.85
N TYR A 660 27.92 29.10 -3.26
CA TYR A 660 26.99 28.21 -3.93
C TYR A 660 25.61 28.86 -4.12
N VAL A 661 24.78 28.31 -5.02
CA VAL A 661 23.51 28.91 -5.51
C VAL A 661 22.57 29.40 -4.38
N GLY A 662 22.51 28.70 -3.24
CA GLY A 662 21.63 29.05 -2.11
C GLY A 662 22.02 30.34 -1.34
N ASP A 663 23.23 30.91 -1.53
CA ASP A 663 23.73 32.07 -0.78
C ASP A 663 23.46 33.40 -1.49
N THR A 664 22.84 33.40 -2.68
CA THR A 664 22.60 34.63 -3.45
C THR A 664 21.58 35.54 -2.74
N PRO A 665 21.89 36.77 -2.39
CA PRO A 665 20.94 37.70 -1.79
C PRO A 665 19.94 38.18 -2.84
N LEU A 666 18.65 38.16 -2.48
CA LEU A 666 17.56 38.73 -3.26
C LEU A 666 16.77 39.71 -2.40
N ASP A 667 16.55 40.93 -2.92
CA ASP A 667 15.79 41.97 -2.24
C ASP A 667 14.27 41.81 -2.47
N GLU A 668 13.49 42.28 -1.50
CA GLU A 668 12.03 42.31 -1.63
C GLU A 668 11.62 43.20 -2.80
N PRO A 669 10.73 42.73 -3.71
CA PRO A 669 10.24 43.53 -4.83
C PRO A 669 9.23 44.58 -4.35
N CYS A 670 9.70 45.73 -3.97
CA CYS A 670 8.88 46.88 -3.64
C CYS A 670 8.75 47.79 -4.86
N ALA A 671 7.53 48.20 -5.22
CA ALA A 671 7.35 49.26 -6.18
C ALA A 671 8.12 50.51 -5.66
N ALA A 672 9.04 51.02 -6.48
CA ALA A 672 9.66 52.31 -6.15
C ALA A 672 8.56 53.33 -5.80
N PRO A 673 8.66 54.12 -4.74
CA PRO A 673 7.67 55.13 -4.48
C PRO A 673 7.58 55.99 -5.75
N ILE A 674 6.35 56.13 -6.26
CA ILE A 674 6.09 57.05 -7.36
C ILE A 674 6.63 58.40 -6.89
N LYS A 675 7.85 58.74 -7.30
CA LYS A 675 8.39 60.08 -7.07
C LYS A 675 7.41 61.00 -7.78
N ASN A 676 6.69 61.75 -6.97
CA ASN A 676 5.65 62.70 -7.33
C ASN A 676 5.90 63.34 -8.69
N SER A 677 5.18 62.92 -9.72
CA SER A 677 4.92 63.69 -10.92
C SER A 677 4.01 64.90 -10.65
N ILE A 678 3.67 65.18 -9.41
CA ILE A 678 2.90 66.39 -9.00
C ILE A 678 3.70 67.66 -9.30
N SER A 679 5.06 67.66 -9.27
CA SER A 679 5.83 68.82 -9.68
C SER A 679 5.73 69.19 -11.16
N ILE A 680 5.49 68.25 -12.07
CA ILE A 680 5.38 68.57 -13.51
C ILE A 680 3.99 69.11 -13.82
N PHE A 681 2.93 68.67 -13.14
CA PHE A 681 1.58 69.17 -13.32
C PHE A 681 1.41 70.61 -12.76
N LEU A 682 2.11 70.96 -11.66
CA LEU A 682 2.12 72.34 -11.12
C LEU A 682 2.88 73.32 -12.03
N PHE A 683 3.95 72.92 -12.70
CA PHE A 683 4.64 73.72 -13.67
C PHE A 683 3.81 73.95 -14.97
N PHE A 684 2.98 72.97 -15.41
CA PHE A 684 2.08 73.16 -16.54
C PHE A 684 0.90 74.08 -16.23
N ILE A 685 0.37 74.08 -15.00
CA ILE A 685 -0.73 74.94 -14.59
C ILE A 685 -0.19 76.40 -14.36
N TYR A 686 1.01 76.60 -13.85
CA TYR A 686 1.63 77.90 -13.75
C TYR A 686 2.00 78.48 -15.13
N GLY A 687 2.44 77.65 -16.07
CA GLY A 687 2.73 78.08 -17.45
C GLY A 687 1.47 78.48 -18.24
N ILE A 688 0.32 77.86 -18.00
CA ILE A 688 -0.96 78.24 -18.67
C ILE A 688 -1.54 79.51 -18.04
N PHE A 689 -1.37 79.79 -16.75
CA PHE A 689 -1.81 81.06 -16.15
C PHE A 689 -0.92 82.25 -16.49
N ALA A 690 0.34 82.02 -16.78
CA ALA A 690 1.26 83.10 -17.25
C ALA A 690 1.00 83.51 -18.73
N CYS A 691 0.51 82.57 -19.60
CA CYS A 691 0.12 82.87 -21.00
C CYS A 691 -1.24 83.50 -21.17
N LEU A 692 -2.12 83.49 -20.14
CA LEU A 692 -3.46 84.10 -20.22
C LEU A 692 -3.52 85.54 -19.65
N SER A 693 -2.41 86.11 -19.13
CA SER A 693 -2.34 87.48 -18.61
C SER A 693 -1.74 88.52 -19.59
N GLU A 694 -1.38 88.13 -20.83
CA GLU A 694 -0.79 89.04 -21.83
C GLU A 694 -1.67 89.32 -23.06
N THR A 695 -2.98 89.03 -22.99
CA THR A 695 -3.88 89.46 -24.12
C THR A 695 -5.05 90.27 -23.58
N THR A 696 -4.77 91.48 -23.07
CA THR A 696 -5.73 92.62 -23.08
C THR A 696 -4.90 93.90 -23.19
N TRP A 697 -4.68 94.29 -24.41
CA TRP A 697 -4.72 95.59 -25.01
C TRP A 697 -4.67 95.47 -26.51
#